data_a0605ddd41c21d37fc448bb63bcb62da
#
_entry.id   a0605ddd41c21d37fc448bb63bcb62da
#
_cell.length_a   1.000
_cell.length_b   1.000
_cell.length_c   1.000
_cell.angle_alpha   90.00
_cell.angle_beta   90.00
_cell.angle_gamma   90.00
#
_symmetry.space_group_name_H-M   'P 1'
#
loop_
_entity.id
_entity.type
_entity.pdbx_description
1 polymer ?
#
loop_
_entity_poly.entity_id
_entity_poly.type
_entity_poly.pdbx_seq_one_letter_code
_entity_poly.pdbx_strand_id
1 'polypeptide(L)'
;MFSRVLIANRGEIAVRVERTLRRLGIESVAVYSDADAGAPHVRAADRAEWIGATPAAQSYLDVEKVIAAAERAGAEAIHPGYGFLSESPELAHACAAAGIVFVGPGPEAMALLGDKVAAKDAAAAAGVPILPGLSGESLTDEEITAWAAGAELPIVLKAAAGGGGKGMRVVSDLVGLPDALVATRREAQGAFGDDRLLAERYLANGARHIEVQVLADSHGNAVHLGERECSLQRRHQKVVEESPSPVVDAELRERMGAAAVALLQSCGYVSAGTVELIAEREDPSAFFFLEVNTRLQVEHPVTEAVTGLDLVELQLRIAAGEELGFGQDEVRMEGHAVEARLYAEDAAHGFLPSTGRVASYREPAGAVGGPGGGEAIRVDSGIEQGSEVGLDYDPMLAKLIAHGPDRRAALAGLRAGLADLVVLGPATNAAYLRALLAWPEVREGAIDTGLIERLGAEVSPPPAAPVLAAVAFSVLLGPPPSDDPWDARDGWRASGPAWARARLAGPEGEVEVAIRAAPAAPPRERSHFCPDTDEKCEREDWDWEIGEDSGTFSFDGQTLAVDGEARELSIYGDGDAVWLLDGAAEPARFEVVEAVGPEGGVAGGGSLEAPMPGVVIDVRAEAGGEVAEGDVLVVLESMKMELSIQSPRDGVVAEVLVAVGEQIARGQNLIALAEPSTEEGTG
;
A
#
# COMPACT_ATOMS: atom_id res chain seq x y z
N MET A 1 13.90 -11.44 -30.00
CA MET A 1 13.03 -10.45 -29.35
C MET A 1 11.62 -10.57 -29.91
N PHE A 2 10.57 -10.41 -29.09
CA PHE A 2 9.16 -10.56 -29.48
C PHE A 2 8.64 -9.36 -30.26
N SER A 3 7.62 -9.56 -31.08
CA SER A 3 6.88 -8.48 -31.77
C SER A 3 5.67 -8.01 -30.95
N ARG A 4 5.06 -8.91 -30.17
CA ARG A 4 3.89 -8.61 -29.33
C ARG A 4 3.91 -9.42 -28.05
N VAL A 5 3.65 -8.73 -26.91
CA VAL A 5 3.62 -9.32 -25.57
C VAL A 5 2.32 -8.97 -24.87
N LEU A 6 1.65 -9.98 -24.30
CA LEU A 6 0.51 -9.77 -23.41
C LEU A 6 1.01 -9.58 -21.98
N ILE A 7 0.46 -8.60 -21.29
CA ILE A 7 0.71 -8.31 -19.87
C ILE A 7 -0.43 -8.92 -19.05
N ALA A 8 -0.16 -10.07 -18.40
CA ALA A 8 -1.17 -10.77 -17.61
C ALA A 8 -1.27 -10.18 -16.19
N ASN A 9 -1.47 -8.87 -16.11
CA ASN A 9 -1.54 -8.14 -14.84
C ASN A 9 -2.31 -6.83 -15.02
N ARG A 10 -2.44 -6.04 -13.93
CA ARG A 10 -3.15 -4.77 -13.86
C ARG A 10 -2.38 -3.72 -13.05
N GLY A 11 -2.92 -2.52 -12.99
CA GLY A 11 -2.41 -1.46 -12.12
C GLY A 11 -1.00 -0.99 -12.50
N GLU A 12 -0.21 -0.60 -11.52
CA GLU A 12 1.10 0.04 -11.75
C GLU A 12 2.09 -0.88 -12.47
N ILE A 13 2.08 -2.19 -12.14
CA ILE A 13 3.03 -3.12 -12.77
C ILE A 13 2.72 -3.32 -14.25
N ALA A 14 1.45 -3.32 -14.65
CA ALA A 14 1.11 -3.40 -16.06
C ALA A 14 1.57 -2.15 -16.83
N VAL A 15 1.40 -0.96 -16.26
CA VAL A 15 1.94 0.31 -16.81
C VAL A 15 3.47 0.27 -16.85
N ARG A 16 4.12 -0.28 -15.80
CA ARG A 16 5.59 -0.41 -15.72
C ARG A 16 6.14 -1.31 -16.84
N VAL A 17 5.53 -2.47 -17.05
CA VAL A 17 5.92 -3.40 -18.13
C VAL A 17 5.70 -2.78 -19.49
N GLU A 18 4.55 -2.13 -19.69
CA GLU A 18 4.18 -1.44 -20.93
C GLU A 18 5.22 -0.40 -21.35
N ARG A 19 5.74 0.41 -20.40
CA ARG A 19 6.78 1.40 -20.67
C ARG A 19 8.04 0.77 -21.28
N THR A 20 8.46 -0.39 -20.79
CA THR A 20 9.61 -1.12 -21.35
C THR A 20 9.29 -1.69 -22.73
N LEU A 21 8.12 -2.29 -22.93
CA LEU A 21 7.69 -2.79 -24.24
C LEU A 21 7.70 -1.68 -25.29
N ARG A 22 7.11 -0.51 -24.95
CA ARG A 22 7.09 0.67 -25.83
C ARG A 22 8.50 1.16 -26.17
N ARG A 23 9.40 1.22 -25.18
CA ARG A 23 10.81 1.60 -25.39
C ARG A 23 11.54 0.65 -26.34
N LEU A 24 11.22 -0.63 -26.28
CA LEU A 24 11.78 -1.67 -27.13
C LEU A 24 11.10 -1.78 -28.51
N GLY A 25 10.00 -1.05 -28.73
CA GLY A 25 9.21 -1.14 -29.95
C GLY A 25 8.41 -2.42 -30.08
N ILE A 26 8.03 -3.03 -28.94
CA ILE A 26 7.23 -4.26 -28.86
C ILE A 26 5.77 -3.86 -28.61
N GLU A 27 4.84 -4.38 -29.42
CA GLU A 27 3.42 -4.12 -29.26
C GLU A 27 2.89 -4.74 -27.95
N SER A 28 2.28 -3.92 -27.10
CA SER A 28 1.73 -4.32 -25.82
C SER A 28 0.24 -4.69 -25.90
N VAL A 29 -0.14 -5.75 -25.19
CA VAL A 29 -1.54 -6.15 -25.02
C VAL A 29 -1.87 -6.20 -23.53
N ALA A 30 -2.73 -5.30 -23.05
CA ALA A 30 -3.26 -5.36 -21.69
C ALA A 30 -4.42 -6.35 -21.61
N VAL A 31 -4.59 -6.99 -20.45
CA VAL A 31 -5.84 -7.67 -20.11
C VAL A 31 -6.63 -6.85 -19.09
N TYR A 32 -7.97 -6.97 -19.09
CA TYR A 32 -8.79 -6.25 -18.12
C TYR A 32 -10.08 -6.97 -17.77
N SER A 33 -10.50 -6.81 -16.52
CA SER A 33 -11.82 -7.19 -16.01
C SER A 33 -12.84 -6.05 -16.20
N ASP A 34 -14.11 -6.31 -15.89
CA ASP A 34 -15.15 -5.29 -15.96
C ASP A 34 -14.79 -4.03 -15.14
N ALA A 35 -14.21 -4.18 -13.95
CA ALA A 35 -13.81 -3.05 -13.11
C ALA A 35 -12.67 -2.21 -13.70
N ASP A 36 -11.82 -2.82 -14.51
CA ASP A 36 -10.63 -2.17 -15.07
C ASP A 36 -10.81 -1.62 -16.49
N ALA A 37 -12.01 -1.66 -17.06
CA ALA A 37 -12.26 -1.26 -18.45
C ALA A 37 -11.76 0.17 -18.78
N GLY A 38 -11.75 1.07 -17.80
CA GLY A 38 -11.24 2.43 -17.90
C GLY A 38 -9.88 2.66 -17.23
N ALA A 39 -9.18 1.62 -16.78
CA ALA A 39 -7.94 1.77 -16.01
C ALA A 39 -6.76 2.31 -16.85
N PRO A 40 -5.77 2.98 -16.21
CA PRO A 40 -4.61 3.55 -16.90
C PRO A 40 -3.84 2.54 -17.75
N HIS A 41 -3.63 1.32 -17.28
CA HIS A 41 -2.89 0.29 -18.01
C HIS A 41 -3.59 -0.15 -19.29
N VAL A 42 -4.94 -0.12 -19.31
CA VAL A 42 -5.74 -0.45 -20.51
C VAL A 42 -5.58 0.62 -21.58
N ARG A 43 -5.53 1.90 -21.17
CA ARG A 43 -5.34 3.01 -22.10
C ARG A 43 -3.87 3.18 -22.54
N ALA A 44 -2.93 2.76 -21.72
CA ALA A 44 -1.50 2.84 -22.03
C ALA A 44 -1.09 1.81 -23.09
N ALA A 45 -1.67 0.61 -23.09
CA ALA A 45 -1.33 -0.46 -24.00
C ALA A 45 -1.80 -0.19 -25.45
N ASP A 46 -1.09 -0.79 -26.42
CA ASP A 46 -1.47 -0.69 -27.85
C ASP A 46 -2.77 -1.42 -28.15
N ARG A 47 -3.07 -2.51 -27.40
CA ARG A 47 -4.30 -3.28 -27.45
C ARG A 47 -4.76 -3.67 -26.05
N ALA A 48 -6.04 -4.01 -25.93
CA ALA A 48 -6.61 -4.51 -24.70
C ALA A 48 -7.60 -5.65 -24.96
N GLU A 49 -7.55 -6.68 -24.13
CA GLU A 49 -8.39 -7.87 -24.20
C GLU A 49 -9.19 -8.02 -22.90
N TRP A 50 -10.51 -8.07 -23.03
CA TRP A 50 -11.39 -8.37 -21.90
C TRP A 50 -11.27 -9.85 -21.48
N ILE A 51 -11.12 -10.10 -20.18
CA ILE A 51 -10.92 -11.44 -19.62
C ILE A 51 -12.00 -11.87 -18.62
N GLY A 52 -13.02 -11.06 -18.36
CA GLY A 52 -14.17 -11.47 -17.55
C GLY A 52 -14.65 -10.46 -16.54
N ALA A 53 -15.50 -10.96 -15.63
CA ALA A 53 -16.08 -10.18 -14.55
C ALA A 53 -15.04 -9.72 -13.52
N THR A 54 -15.43 -8.75 -12.68
CA THR A 54 -14.57 -8.11 -11.69
C THR A 54 -13.84 -9.07 -10.72
N PRO A 55 -14.48 -10.12 -10.13
CA PRO A 55 -13.76 -11.01 -9.23
C PRO A 55 -12.53 -11.64 -9.88
N ALA A 56 -11.38 -11.57 -9.21
CA ALA A 56 -10.10 -12.06 -9.75
C ALA A 56 -10.15 -13.53 -10.20
N ALA A 57 -10.88 -14.39 -9.47
CA ALA A 57 -11.08 -15.78 -9.82
C ALA A 57 -11.84 -15.99 -11.15
N GLN A 58 -12.57 -14.97 -11.62
CA GLN A 58 -13.32 -14.98 -12.88
C GLN A 58 -12.61 -14.21 -14.00
N SER A 59 -11.41 -13.69 -13.76
CA SER A 59 -10.64 -12.85 -14.67
C SER A 59 -9.15 -13.12 -14.57
N TYR A 60 -8.41 -12.36 -13.75
CA TYR A 60 -6.94 -12.38 -13.65
C TYR A 60 -6.35 -13.70 -13.11
N LEU A 61 -7.11 -14.52 -12.41
CA LEU A 61 -6.71 -15.86 -11.92
C LEU A 61 -7.21 -17.00 -12.81
N ASP A 62 -7.88 -16.70 -13.92
CA ASP A 62 -8.40 -17.70 -14.87
C ASP A 62 -7.39 -17.93 -15.99
N VAL A 63 -6.63 -19.02 -15.89
CA VAL A 63 -5.58 -19.39 -16.85
C VAL A 63 -6.13 -19.51 -18.27
N GLU A 64 -7.31 -20.14 -18.45
CA GLU A 64 -7.90 -20.37 -19.77
C GLU A 64 -8.25 -19.04 -20.46
N LYS A 65 -8.78 -18.07 -19.70
CA LYS A 65 -9.11 -16.75 -20.23
C LYS A 65 -7.90 -15.94 -20.62
N VAL A 66 -6.83 -16.00 -19.81
CA VAL A 66 -5.55 -15.33 -20.10
C VAL A 66 -4.93 -15.90 -21.39
N ILE A 67 -4.87 -17.23 -21.52
CA ILE A 67 -4.36 -17.89 -22.73
C ILE A 67 -5.20 -17.54 -23.95
N ALA A 68 -6.54 -17.64 -23.82
CA ALA A 68 -7.44 -17.28 -24.93
C ALA A 68 -7.30 -15.81 -25.35
N ALA A 69 -7.06 -14.88 -24.43
CA ALA A 69 -6.77 -13.49 -24.73
C ALA A 69 -5.46 -13.34 -25.52
N ALA A 70 -4.40 -14.07 -25.12
CA ALA A 70 -3.11 -14.06 -25.81
C ALA A 70 -3.22 -14.63 -27.24
N GLU A 71 -3.97 -15.72 -27.42
CA GLU A 71 -4.24 -16.30 -28.75
C GLU A 71 -5.03 -15.34 -29.65
N ARG A 72 -6.10 -14.71 -29.13
CA ARG A 72 -6.90 -13.72 -29.89
C ARG A 72 -6.06 -12.52 -30.30
N ALA A 73 -5.21 -12.04 -29.42
CA ALA A 73 -4.31 -10.93 -29.71
C ALA A 73 -3.14 -11.33 -30.62
N GLY A 74 -2.84 -12.63 -30.75
CA GLY A 74 -1.65 -13.13 -31.43
C GLY A 74 -0.37 -12.76 -30.70
N ALA A 75 -0.38 -12.78 -29.36
CA ALA A 75 0.81 -12.52 -28.53
C ALA A 75 1.79 -13.68 -28.62
N GLU A 76 3.08 -13.37 -28.72
CA GLU A 76 4.17 -14.35 -28.79
C GLU A 76 4.68 -14.72 -27.39
N ALA A 77 4.46 -13.83 -26.40
CA ALA A 77 4.83 -14.05 -25.02
C ALA A 77 3.82 -13.43 -24.05
N ILE A 78 3.82 -13.95 -22.82
CA ILE A 78 3.04 -13.42 -21.69
C ILE A 78 4.00 -12.98 -20.60
N HIS A 79 3.94 -11.69 -20.19
CA HIS A 79 4.61 -11.18 -19.01
C HIS A 79 3.62 -11.15 -17.84
N PRO A 80 3.85 -11.93 -16.77
CA PRO A 80 2.88 -12.05 -15.68
C PRO A 80 2.97 -10.92 -14.64
N GLY A 81 4.00 -10.08 -14.67
CA GLY A 81 4.29 -9.11 -13.62
C GLY A 81 4.59 -9.76 -12.27
N TYR A 82 3.86 -9.38 -11.23
CA TYR A 82 3.86 -9.99 -9.90
C TYR A 82 2.42 -10.15 -9.37
N GLY A 83 2.22 -11.04 -8.38
CA GLY A 83 0.88 -11.40 -7.91
C GLY A 83 0.07 -12.19 -8.96
N PHE A 84 -1.22 -12.41 -8.73
CA PHE A 84 -2.10 -13.22 -9.57
C PHE A 84 -1.45 -14.55 -10.00
N LEU A 85 -1.23 -14.74 -11.29
CA LEU A 85 -0.69 -15.97 -11.89
C LEU A 85 0.85 -15.94 -12.11
N SER A 86 1.56 -14.95 -11.56
CA SER A 86 3.00 -14.80 -11.81
C SER A 86 3.86 -15.96 -11.26
N GLU A 87 3.36 -16.67 -10.26
CA GLU A 87 4.00 -17.84 -9.66
C GLU A 87 3.20 -19.14 -9.92
N SER A 88 2.37 -19.16 -10.99
CA SER A 88 1.55 -20.32 -11.35
C SER A 88 2.27 -21.24 -12.34
N PRO A 89 2.67 -22.44 -11.92
CA PRO A 89 3.17 -23.47 -12.85
C PRO A 89 2.13 -23.83 -13.92
N GLU A 90 0.83 -23.75 -13.60
CA GLU A 90 -0.26 -24.03 -14.52
C GLU A 90 -0.29 -23.04 -15.70
N LEU A 91 -0.10 -21.73 -15.43
CA LEU A 91 -0.01 -20.75 -16.51
C LEU A 91 1.21 -21.00 -17.39
N ALA A 92 2.38 -21.32 -16.80
CA ALA A 92 3.59 -21.62 -17.56
C ALA A 92 3.42 -22.86 -18.45
N HIS A 93 2.78 -23.93 -17.95
CA HIS A 93 2.43 -25.12 -18.74
C HIS A 93 1.43 -24.79 -19.86
N ALA A 94 0.40 -24.00 -19.57
CA ALA A 94 -0.60 -23.61 -20.57
C ALA A 94 0.03 -22.75 -21.68
N CYS A 95 0.93 -21.83 -21.34
CA CYS A 95 1.73 -21.08 -22.31
C CYS A 95 2.51 -22.00 -23.24
N ALA A 96 3.26 -22.96 -22.68
CA ALA A 96 4.04 -23.92 -23.46
C ALA A 96 3.16 -24.75 -24.38
N ALA A 97 1.99 -25.20 -23.90
CA ALA A 97 1.01 -25.95 -24.70
C ALA A 97 0.43 -25.13 -25.86
N ALA A 98 0.23 -23.83 -25.68
CA ALA A 98 -0.24 -22.89 -26.68
C ALA A 98 0.86 -22.37 -27.64
N GLY A 99 2.13 -22.74 -27.40
CA GLY A 99 3.28 -22.21 -28.17
C GLY A 99 3.59 -20.75 -27.88
N ILE A 100 3.19 -20.24 -26.69
CA ILE A 100 3.42 -18.89 -26.21
C ILE A 100 4.56 -18.94 -25.17
N VAL A 101 5.46 -17.98 -25.20
CA VAL A 101 6.57 -17.91 -24.23
C VAL A 101 6.08 -17.29 -22.90
N PHE A 102 6.27 -17.99 -21.80
CA PHE A 102 6.09 -17.42 -20.47
C PHE A 102 7.33 -16.62 -20.08
N VAL A 103 7.18 -15.32 -19.76
CA VAL A 103 8.30 -14.47 -19.33
C VAL A 103 8.52 -14.68 -17.83
N GLY A 104 9.28 -15.71 -17.50
CA GLY A 104 9.52 -16.15 -16.13
C GLY A 104 10.28 -17.49 -16.13
N PRO A 105 10.43 -18.13 -14.96
CA PRO A 105 11.09 -19.42 -14.82
C PRO A 105 10.24 -20.57 -15.40
N GLY A 106 10.87 -21.72 -15.58
CA GLY A 106 10.16 -22.94 -15.95
C GLY A 106 9.25 -23.45 -14.85
N PRO A 107 8.16 -24.17 -15.20
CA PRO A 107 7.15 -24.62 -14.24
C PRO A 107 7.69 -25.55 -13.16
N GLU A 108 8.71 -26.36 -13.47
CA GLU A 108 9.36 -27.27 -12.52
C GLU A 108 10.12 -26.48 -11.43
N ALA A 109 10.86 -25.45 -11.81
CA ALA A 109 11.56 -24.57 -10.87
C ALA A 109 10.56 -23.78 -10.00
N MET A 110 9.45 -23.31 -10.59
CA MET A 110 8.38 -22.67 -9.84
C MET A 110 7.74 -23.61 -8.81
N ALA A 111 7.40 -24.83 -9.20
CA ALA A 111 6.80 -25.82 -8.31
C ALA A 111 7.75 -26.22 -7.17
N LEU A 112 9.04 -26.41 -7.46
CA LEU A 112 10.05 -26.74 -6.46
C LEU A 112 10.24 -25.62 -5.44
N LEU A 113 10.40 -24.38 -5.92
CA LEU A 113 10.74 -23.23 -5.08
C LEU A 113 9.50 -22.60 -4.42
N GLY A 114 8.30 -22.87 -4.92
CA GLY A 114 7.03 -22.44 -4.34
C GLY A 114 6.56 -23.31 -3.15
N ASP A 115 7.03 -24.56 -3.04
CA ASP A 115 6.82 -25.40 -1.85
C ASP A 115 7.91 -25.10 -0.81
N LYS A 116 7.52 -24.59 0.36
CA LYS A 116 8.47 -24.15 1.39
C LYS A 116 9.37 -25.27 1.91
N VAL A 117 8.88 -26.51 1.97
CA VAL A 117 9.67 -27.67 2.43
C VAL A 117 10.72 -27.99 1.38
N ALA A 118 10.30 -28.16 0.11
CA ALA A 118 11.20 -28.47 -0.99
C ALA A 118 12.23 -27.35 -1.23
N ALA A 119 11.81 -26.08 -1.18
CA ALA A 119 12.70 -24.94 -1.32
C ALA A 119 13.75 -24.87 -0.19
N LYS A 120 13.36 -25.17 1.06
CA LYS A 120 14.28 -25.23 2.21
C LYS A 120 15.30 -26.37 2.05
N ASP A 121 14.87 -27.54 1.58
CA ASP A 121 15.76 -28.65 1.31
C ASP A 121 16.73 -28.33 0.17
N ALA A 122 16.26 -27.68 -0.89
CA ALA A 122 17.11 -27.21 -1.99
C ALA A 122 18.13 -26.16 -1.50
N ALA A 123 17.69 -25.21 -0.65
CA ALA A 123 18.57 -24.20 -0.05
C ALA A 123 19.67 -24.85 0.79
N ALA A 124 19.31 -25.81 1.66
CA ALA A 124 20.29 -26.54 2.47
C ALA A 124 21.28 -27.32 1.60
N ALA A 125 20.79 -27.99 0.54
CA ALA A 125 21.64 -28.73 -0.40
C ALA A 125 22.60 -27.81 -1.19
N ALA A 126 22.17 -26.57 -1.49
CA ALA A 126 23.01 -25.55 -2.12
C ALA A 126 23.96 -24.83 -1.13
N GLY A 127 23.92 -25.20 0.16
CA GLY A 127 24.77 -24.60 1.20
C GLY A 127 24.29 -23.25 1.72
N VAL A 128 23.04 -22.86 1.43
CA VAL A 128 22.43 -21.66 2.03
C VAL A 128 22.05 -21.96 3.49
N PRO A 129 22.42 -21.12 4.45
CA PRO A 129 22.03 -21.34 5.84
C PRO A 129 20.51 -21.38 6.00
N ILE A 130 20.01 -22.31 6.80
CA ILE A 130 18.56 -22.43 7.12
C ILE A 130 18.32 -22.27 8.61
N LEU A 131 17.19 -21.69 9.00
CA LEU A 131 16.79 -21.63 10.40
C LEU A 131 16.65 -23.05 10.98
N PRO A 132 17.13 -23.28 12.24
CA PRO A 132 16.82 -24.51 12.95
C PRO A 132 15.30 -24.73 13.00
N GLY A 133 14.86 -25.89 12.56
CA GLY A 133 13.43 -26.17 12.46
C GLY A 133 13.14 -27.61 12.17
N LEU A 134 11.85 -27.93 12.10
CA LEU A 134 11.34 -29.22 11.71
C LEU A 134 10.50 -29.01 10.44
N SER A 135 10.89 -29.66 9.34
CA SER A 135 10.18 -29.68 8.07
C SER A 135 10.05 -31.12 7.57
N GLY A 136 9.00 -31.41 6.83
CA GLY A 136 8.76 -32.75 6.27
C GLY A 136 7.45 -32.80 5.52
N GLU A 137 7.28 -33.82 4.65
CA GLU A 137 6.09 -33.96 3.80
C GLU A 137 4.78 -34.18 4.58
N SER A 138 4.82 -34.71 5.82
CA SER A 138 3.61 -35.03 6.60
C SER A 138 3.92 -35.06 8.10
N LEU A 139 4.26 -33.88 8.67
CA LEU A 139 4.52 -33.80 10.10
C LEU A 139 3.23 -33.91 10.92
N THR A 140 3.26 -34.80 11.93
CA THR A 140 2.18 -34.90 12.92
C THR A 140 2.33 -33.85 14.01
N ASP A 141 1.24 -33.57 14.72
CA ASP A 141 1.26 -32.63 15.86
C ASP A 141 2.14 -33.14 17.01
N GLU A 142 2.25 -34.49 17.18
CA GLU A 142 3.12 -35.12 18.15
C GLU A 142 4.60 -34.88 17.81
N GLU A 143 4.99 -34.99 16.54
CA GLU A 143 6.37 -34.73 16.09
C GLU A 143 6.75 -33.27 16.30
N ILE A 144 5.86 -32.34 15.93
CA ILE A 144 6.09 -30.89 16.14
C ILE A 144 6.20 -30.60 17.64
N THR A 145 5.31 -31.18 18.46
CA THR A 145 5.33 -31.00 19.92
C THR A 145 6.62 -31.57 20.56
N ALA A 146 7.06 -32.75 20.10
CA ALA A 146 8.30 -33.36 20.58
C ALA A 146 9.53 -32.52 20.20
N TRP A 147 9.58 -31.97 18.97
CA TRP A 147 10.65 -31.07 18.56
C TRP A 147 10.62 -29.77 19.37
N ALA A 148 9.44 -29.14 19.52
CA ALA A 148 9.27 -27.89 20.24
C ALA A 148 9.70 -27.99 21.72
N ALA A 149 9.52 -29.16 22.35
CA ALA A 149 10.00 -29.39 23.73
C ALA A 149 11.52 -29.30 23.91
N GLY A 150 12.28 -29.47 22.84
CA GLY A 150 13.75 -29.32 22.82
C GLY A 150 14.26 -28.05 22.13
N ALA A 151 13.37 -27.27 21.52
CA ALA A 151 13.71 -26.07 20.79
C ALA A 151 13.81 -24.84 21.72
N GLU A 152 14.56 -23.83 21.28
CA GLU A 152 14.57 -22.50 21.90
C GLU A 152 13.30 -21.75 21.51
N LEU A 153 12.51 -21.34 22.52
CA LEU A 153 11.28 -20.55 22.31
C LEU A 153 11.60 -19.05 22.24
N PRO A 154 10.80 -18.27 21.48
CA PRO A 154 9.61 -18.68 20.74
C PRO A 154 9.94 -19.42 19.43
N ILE A 155 8.98 -20.22 18.95
CA ILE A 155 9.00 -20.84 17.63
C ILE A 155 7.89 -20.24 16.76
N VAL A 156 7.96 -20.46 15.45
CA VAL A 156 6.90 -20.11 14.51
C VAL A 156 6.40 -21.36 13.79
N LEU A 157 5.08 -21.53 13.76
CA LEU A 157 4.41 -22.50 12.90
C LEU A 157 4.09 -21.81 11.57
N LYS A 158 4.32 -22.50 10.45
CA LYS A 158 4.05 -21.98 9.11
C LYS A 158 3.33 -23.03 8.26
N ALA A 159 2.37 -22.61 7.43
CA ALA A 159 1.83 -23.45 6.37
C ALA A 159 2.95 -23.80 5.36
N ALA A 160 2.99 -25.05 4.88
CA ALA A 160 3.95 -25.50 3.87
C ALA A 160 3.67 -24.85 2.51
N ALA A 161 2.40 -24.66 2.17
CA ALA A 161 1.97 -23.95 0.96
C ALA A 161 1.68 -22.48 1.22
N GLY A 162 1.72 -21.66 0.16
CA GLY A 162 1.39 -20.24 0.18
C GLY A 162 2.52 -19.32 0.66
N GLY A 163 2.27 -18.00 0.65
CA GLY A 163 3.22 -16.92 0.95
C GLY A 163 2.55 -15.73 1.65
N GLY A 164 3.28 -14.62 1.80
CA GLY A 164 2.75 -13.36 2.33
C GLY A 164 2.34 -13.38 3.81
N GLY A 165 2.93 -14.28 4.61
CA GLY A 165 2.67 -14.35 6.06
C GLY A 165 1.35 -14.99 6.49
N LYS A 166 0.49 -15.42 5.56
CA LYS A 166 -0.73 -16.16 5.89
C LYS A 166 -0.38 -17.56 6.40
N GLY A 167 -1.14 -18.05 7.38
CA GLY A 167 -0.88 -19.36 8.01
C GLY A 167 0.41 -19.40 8.84
N MET A 168 0.81 -18.26 9.43
CA MET A 168 1.94 -18.16 10.34
C MET A 168 1.46 -17.84 11.76
N ARG A 169 2.02 -18.55 12.76
CA ARG A 169 1.69 -18.31 14.17
C ARG A 169 2.91 -18.48 15.06
N VAL A 170 3.22 -17.41 15.83
CA VAL A 170 4.29 -17.44 16.83
C VAL A 170 3.78 -18.13 18.11
N VAL A 171 4.58 -19.05 18.63
CA VAL A 171 4.29 -19.81 19.85
C VAL A 171 5.37 -19.49 20.88
N SER A 172 4.99 -18.76 21.91
CA SER A 172 5.90 -18.28 22.94
C SER A 172 6.09 -19.26 24.10
N ASP A 173 5.17 -20.21 24.27
CA ASP A 173 5.23 -21.25 25.30
C ASP A 173 4.59 -22.54 24.82
N LEU A 174 4.94 -23.66 25.49
CA LEU A 174 4.44 -24.99 25.11
C LEU A 174 2.97 -25.23 25.50
N VAL A 175 2.39 -24.41 26.37
CA VAL A 175 1.00 -24.57 26.81
C VAL A 175 0.05 -24.18 25.70
N GLY A 176 0.37 -23.10 24.97
CA GLY A 176 -0.43 -22.64 23.83
C GLY A 176 -0.20 -23.42 22.52
N LEU A 177 0.81 -24.30 22.46
CA LEU A 177 1.16 -25.00 21.23
C LEU A 177 0.03 -25.87 20.63
N PRO A 178 -0.73 -26.66 21.42
CA PRO A 178 -1.82 -27.47 20.84
C PRO A 178 -2.90 -26.63 20.14
N ASP A 179 -3.32 -25.53 20.75
CA ASP A 179 -4.33 -24.64 20.18
C ASP A 179 -3.78 -23.93 18.93
N ALA A 180 -2.50 -23.55 18.96
CA ALA A 180 -1.81 -22.95 17.83
C ALA A 180 -1.74 -23.91 16.62
N LEU A 181 -1.43 -25.18 16.83
CA LEU A 181 -1.41 -26.22 15.78
C LEU A 181 -2.77 -26.35 15.10
N VAL A 182 -3.84 -26.54 15.90
CA VAL A 182 -5.21 -26.67 15.37
C VAL A 182 -5.63 -25.45 14.56
N ALA A 183 -5.36 -24.24 15.09
CA ALA A 183 -5.72 -22.99 14.42
C ALA A 183 -4.94 -22.81 13.13
N THR A 184 -3.62 -23.08 13.13
CA THR A 184 -2.76 -22.88 11.94
C THR A 184 -3.10 -23.88 10.84
N ARG A 185 -3.37 -25.18 11.17
CA ARG A 185 -3.81 -26.17 10.16
C ARG A 185 -5.14 -25.78 9.52
N ARG A 186 -6.11 -25.34 10.33
CA ARG A 186 -7.42 -24.90 9.82
C ARG A 186 -7.26 -23.69 8.88
N GLU A 187 -6.44 -22.72 9.25
CA GLU A 187 -6.16 -21.55 8.42
C GLU A 187 -5.45 -21.95 7.12
N ALA A 188 -4.43 -22.81 7.20
CA ALA A 188 -3.70 -23.31 6.04
C ALA A 188 -4.61 -24.09 5.07
N GLN A 189 -5.46 -24.99 5.60
CA GLN A 189 -6.43 -25.72 4.78
C GLN A 189 -7.45 -24.79 4.11
N GLY A 190 -7.93 -23.76 4.83
CA GLY A 190 -8.89 -22.81 4.29
C GLY A 190 -8.29 -21.90 3.20
N ALA A 191 -7.07 -21.43 3.41
CA ALA A 191 -6.42 -20.48 2.50
C ALA A 191 -5.75 -21.14 1.27
N PHE A 192 -5.18 -22.35 1.45
CA PHE A 192 -4.32 -22.99 0.45
C PHE A 192 -4.78 -24.38 0.03
N GLY A 193 -5.78 -24.96 0.69
CA GLY A 193 -6.21 -26.34 0.46
C GLY A 193 -5.20 -27.40 0.94
N ASP A 194 -4.19 -26.99 1.72
CA ASP A 194 -3.09 -27.82 2.22
C ASP A 194 -2.87 -27.51 3.70
N ASP A 195 -3.00 -28.52 4.59
CA ASP A 195 -2.86 -28.37 6.04
C ASP A 195 -1.47 -28.73 6.57
N ARG A 196 -0.51 -29.02 5.68
CA ARG A 196 0.88 -29.32 6.06
C ARG A 196 1.51 -28.11 6.75
N LEU A 197 2.20 -28.36 7.87
CA LEU A 197 2.92 -27.37 8.64
C LEU A 197 4.40 -27.67 8.70
N LEU A 198 5.18 -26.61 8.92
CA LEU A 198 6.57 -26.67 9.37
C LEU A 198 6.70 -25.81 10.63
N ALA A 199 7.72 -26.08 11.44
CA ALA A 199 8.03 -25.33 12.66
C ALA A 199 9.49 -24.88 12.63
N GLU A 200 9.75 -23.60 12.99
CA GLU A 200 11.08 -23.02 12.97
C GLU A 200 11.34 -22.15 14.20
N ARG A 201 12.63 -21.92 14.51
CA ARG A 201 13.04 -20.91 15.47
C ARG A 201 12.54 -19.53 15.03
N TYR A 202 11.97 -18.78 15.96
CA TYR A 202 11.56 -17.40 15.71
C TYR A 202 12.62 -16.43 16.25
N LEU A 203 12.99 -15.43 15.45
CA LEU A 203 13.98 -14.41 15.84
C LEU A 203 13.30 -13.31 16.67
N ALA A 204 13.13 -13.56 17.97
CA ALA A 204 12.33 -12.72 18.87
C ALA A 204 12.93 -11.33 19.15
N ASN A 205 14.24 -11.15 19.02
CA ASN A 205 14.93 -9.88 19.30
C ASN A 205 14.88 -8.88 18.14
N GLY A 206 14.00 -9.12 17.18
CA GLY A 206 13.93 -8.42 15.91
C GLY A 206 14.79 -9.10 14.86
N ALA A 207 14.32 -9.07 13.64
CA ALA A 207 15.02 -9.64 12.51
C ALA A 207 15.11 -8.58 11.40
N ARG A 208 16.08 -8.77 10.50
CA ARG A 208 16.13 -8.03 9.24
C ARG A 208 15.65 -8.92 8.12
N HIS A 209 14.83 -8.35 7.27
CA HIS A 209 14.40 -8.97 6.04
C HIS A 209 15.26 -8.41 4.91
N ILE A 210 16.21 -9.21 4.48
CA ILE A 210 17.14 -8.87 3.40
C ILE A 210 16.88 -9.85 2.26
N GLU A 211 16.90 -9.37 1.04
CA GLU A 211 16.65 -10.21 -0.12
C GLU A 211 17.64 -9.94 -1.23
N VAL A 212 17.96 -10.96 -2.03
CA VAL A 212 18.94 -10.88 -3.10
C VAL A 212 18.26 -11.03 -4.46
N GLN A 213 18.43 -10.02 -5.31
CA GLN A 213 17.98 -10.09 -6.71
C GLN A 213 18.94 -10.94 -7.53
N VAL A 214 18.43 -11.97 -8.17
CA VAL A 214 19.20 -12.82 -9.10
C VAL A 214 18.61 -12.72 -10.50
N LEU A 215 19.47 -12.78 -11.50
CA LEU A 215 19.12 -13.01 -12.90
C LEU A 215 19.83 -14.26 -13.39
N ALA A 216 19.14 -15.12 -14.10
CA ALA A 216 19.70 -16.31 -14.72
C ALA A 216 19.15 -16.49 -16.13
N ASP A 217 20.01 -16.89 -17.08
CA ASP A 217 19.61 -17.18 -18.44
C ASP A 217 19.52 -18.69 -18.73
N SER A 218 19.03 -19.05 -19.91
CA SER A 218 18.92 -20.45 -20.34
C SER A 218 20.26 -21.08 -20.77
N HIS A 219 21.35 -20.31 -20.75
CA HIS A 219 22.71 -20.73 -21.15
C HIS A 219 23.57 -21.12 -19.93
N GLY A 220 23.04 -20.98 -18.72
CA GLY A 220 23.71 -21.34 -17.47
C GLY A 220 24.42 -20.17 -16.79
N ASN A 221 24.33 -18.94 -17.34
CA ASN A 221 24.83 -17.75 -16.68
C ASN A 221 23.85 -17.29 -15.61
N ALA A 222 24.37 -16.93 -14.44
CA ALA A 222 23.58 -16.33 -13.38
C ALA A 222 24.42 -15.33 -12.61
N VAL A 223 23.80 -14.21 -12.24
CA VAL A 223 24.41 -13.13 -11.47
C VAL A 223 23.46 -12.64 -10.39
N HIS A 224 24.00 -12.11 -9.29
CA HIS A 224 23.21 -11.33 -8.36
C HIS A 224 23.39 -9.83 -8.63
N LEU A 225 22.33 -9.06 -8.41
CA LEU A 225 22.31 -7.61 -8.60
C LEU A 225 22.34 -6.84 -7.26
N GLY A 226 22.93 -7.47 -6.24
CA GLY A 226 22.93 -6.95 -4.88
C GLY A 226 21.66 -7.29 -4.11
N GLU A 227 21.60 -6.71 -2.92
CA GLU A 227 20.51 -6.94 -1.96
C GLU A 227 19.60 -5.73 -1.85
N ARG A 228 18.41 -6.01 -1.31
CA ARG A 228 17.44 -5.03 -0.81
C ARG A 228 17.16 -5.27 0.67
N GLU A 229 16.92 -4.19 1.41
CA GLU A 229 16.45 -4.21 2.79
C GLU A 229 14.94 -3.97 2.79
N CYS A 230 14.17 -4.92 3.35
CA CYS A 230 12.72 -4.92 3.35
C CYS A 230 12.13 -5.04 4.77
N SER A 231 12.89 -4.63 5.80
CA SER A 231 12.49 -4.77 7.20
C SER A 231 11.38 -3.82 7.63
N LEU A 232 11.18 -2.69 6.93
CA LEU A 232 10.07 -1.79 7.22
C LEU A 232 8.77 -2.37 6.66
N GLN A 233 8.11 -3.18 7.49
CA GLN A 233 6.89 -3.90 7.12
C GLN A 233 5.85 -3.83 8.25
N ARG A 234 4.59 -3.93 7.87
CA ARG A 234 3.44 -3.98 8.78
C ARG A 234 2.66 -5.26 8.52
N ARG A 235 2.46 -6.08 9.54
CA ARG A 235 1.75 -7.38 9.40
C ARG A 235 2.31 -8.22 8.24
N HIS A 236 3.64 -8.28 8.10
CA HIS A 236 4.37 -8.95 7.02
C HIS A 236 4.20 -8.34 5.62
N GLN A 237 3.55 -7.18 5.50
CA GLN A 237 3.46 -6.42 4.26
C GLN A 237 4.56 -5.36 4.24
N LYS A 238 5.44 -5.41 3.24
CA LYS A 238 6.51 -4.43 3.04
C LYS A 238 5.89 -3.06 2.76
N VAL A 239 6.46 -2.00 3.32
CA VAL A 239 5.94 -0.62 3.23
C VAL A 239 7.00 0.32 2.65
N VAL A 240 8.26 0.14 3.07
CA VAL A 240 9.43 0.87 2.56
C VAL A 240 10.54 -0.13 2.32
N GLU A 241 11.17 -0.05 1.16
CA GLU A 241 12.32 -0.87 0.76
C GLU A 241 13.48 0.01 0.31
N GLU A 242 14.70 -0.48 0.50
CA GLU A 242 15.89 0.24 0.08
C GLU A 242 16.99 -0.68 -0.50
N SER A 243 17.84 -0.14 -1.33
CA SER A 243 19.04 -0.80 -1.85
C SER A 243 20.19 0.22 -1.95
N PRO A 244 21.40 -0.16 -1.49
CA PRO A 244 21.75 -1.36 -0.72
C PRO A 244 21.22 -1.34 0.72
N SER A 245 21.26 -2.46 1.43
CA SER A 245 20.95 -2.53 2.85
C SER A 245 21.99 -1.74 3.68
N PRO A 246 21.57 -0.93 4.69
CA PRO A 246 22.48 -0.15 5.51
C PRO A 246 23.40 -0.99 6.41
N VAL A 247 23.16 -2.30 6.52
CA VAL A 247 23.94 -3.21 7.40
C VAL A 247 24.74 -4.25 6.63
N VAL A 248 24.65 -4.27 5.29
CA VAL A 248 25.34 -5.22 4.44
C VAL A 248 26.57 -4.56 3.84
N ASP A 249 27.75 -5.01 4.24
CA ASP A 249 29.01 -4.62 3.63
C ASP A 249 29.30 -5.43 2.35
N ALA A 250 30.41 -5.14 1.69
CA ALA A 250 30.77 -5.78 0.43
C ALA A 250 31.03 -7.30 0.59
N GLU A 251 31.61 -7.73 1.72
CA GLU A 251 31.90 -9.16 1.98
C GLU A 251 30.61 -9.94 2.24
N LEU A 252 29.72 -9.39 3.05
CA LEU A 252 28.42 -10.00 3.34
C LEU A 252 27.54 -10.05 2.09
N ARG A 253 27.54 -8.99 1.26
CA ARG A 253 26.84 -8.95 -0.03
C ARG A 253 27.30 -10.07 -0.95
N GLU A 254 28.62 -10.29 -1.07
CA GLU A 254 29.17 -11.36 -1.89
C GLU A 254 28.75 -12.74 -1.35
N ARG A 255 28.77 -12.95 -0.04
CA ARG A 255 28.34 -14.21 0.58
C ARG A 255 26.86 -14.50 0.34
N MET A 256 25.99 -13.49 0.57
CA MET A 256 24.55 -13.62 0.33
C MET A 256 24.26 -13.84 -1.17
N GLY A 257 24.92 -13.06 -2.03
CA GLY A 257 24.78 -13.13 -3.48
C GLY A 257 25.20 -14.48 -4.04
N ALA A 258 26.38 -14.97 -3.65
CA ALA A 258 26.88 -16.27 -4.09
C ALA A 258 25.96 -17.42 -3.63
N ALA A 259 25.43 -17.35 -2.40
CA ALA A 259 24.48 -18.34 -1.88
C ALA A 259 23.16 -18.34 -2.68
N ALA A 260 22.63 -17.16 -3.00
CA ALA A 260 21.41 -17.01 -3.79
C ALA A 260 21.58 -17.52 -5.23
N VAL A 261 22.70 -17.19 -5.88
CA VAL A 261 23.03 -17.67 -7.23
C VAL A 261 23.17 -19.19 -7.24
N ALA A 262 23.90 -19.76 -6.27
CA ALA A 262 24.11 -21.22 -6.18
C ALA A 262 22.77 -21.97 -6.02
N LEU A 263 21.87 -21.46 -5.17
CA LEU A 263 20.53 -22.03 -5.00
C LEU A 263 19.76 -22.04 -6.33
N LEU A 264 19.61 -20.90 -6.99
CA LEU A 264 18.82 -20.81 -8.22
C LEU A 264 19.42 -21.60 -9.37
N GLN A 265 20.75 -21.62 -9.51
CA GLN A 265 21.43 -22.47 -10.50
C GLN A 265 21.20 -23.97 -10.23
N SER A 266 21.21 -24.40 -8.97
CA SER A 266 20.96 -25.81 -8.62
C SER A 266 19.55 -26.29 -8.99
N CYS A 267 18.59 -25.35 -9.07
CA CYS A 267 17.20 -25.61 -9.46
C CYS A 267 16.95 -25.40 -10.97
N GLY A 268 17.96 -25.08 -11.77
CA GLY A 268 17.80 -24.78 -13.20
C GLY A 268 16.93 -23.54 -13.45
N TYR A 269 16.98 -22.58 -12.54
CA TYR A 269 16.18 -21.35 -12.62
C TYR A 269 16.59 -20.47 -13.79
N VAL A 270 15.60 -19.87 -14.45
CA VAL A 270 15.79 -18.91 -15.56
C VAL A 270 14.90 -17.69 -15.29
N SER A 271 15.31 -16.50 -15.71
CA SER A 271 14.66 -15.21 -15.52
C SER A 271 15.09 -14.48 -14.24
N ALA A 272 14.34 -13.43 -13.86
CA ALA A 272 14.52 -12.72 -12.60
C ALA A 272 13.89 -13.51 -11.46
N GLY A 273 14.60 -13.67 -10.37
CA GLY A 273 14.14 -14.29 -9.13
C GLY A 273 14.75 -13.59 -7.93
N THR A 274 14.10 -13.74 -6.79
CA THR A 274 14.56 -13.13 -5.55
C THR A 274 14.65 -14.19 -4.46
N VAL A 275 15.80 -14.27 -3.82
CA VAL A 275 16.01 -15.13 -2.64
C VAL A 275 15.87 -14.26 -1.40
N GLU A 276 14.81 -14.49 -0.63
CA GLU A 276 14.56 -13.81 0.62
C GLU A 276 15.33 -14.47 1.77
N LEU A 277 15.97 -13.63 2.57
CA LEU A 277 16.78 -14.01 3.70
C LEU A 277 16.30 -13.28 4.96
N ILE A 278 16.35 -13.98 6.08
CA ILE A 278 16.14 -13.37 7.39
C ILE A 278 17.46 -13.35 8.14
N ALA A 279 17.84 -12.19 8.69
CA ALA A 279 19.09 -12.03 9.41
C ALA A 279 18.84 -11.56 10.84
N GLU A 280 19.73 -11.92 11.77
CA GLU A 280 19.67 -11.41 13.14
C GLU A 280 19.97 -9.90 13.14
N ARG A 281 19.18 -9.12 13.89
CA ARG A 281 19.34 -7.67 13.94
C ARG A 281 20.71 -7.22 14.41
N GLU A 282 21.25 -7.91 15.43
CA GLU A 282 22.52 -7.57 16.07
C GLU A 282 23.74 -8.12 15.32
N ASP A 283 23.56 -9.21 14.57
CA ASP A 283 24.58 -9.83 13.72
C ASP A 283 24.01 -10.19 12.36
N PRO A 284 23.94 -9.26 11.40
CA PRO A 284 23.43 -9.54 10.04
C PRO A 284 24.24 -10.58 9.27
N SER A 285 25.45 -10.93 9.73
CA SER A 285 26.26 -12.01 9.14
C SER A 285 25.67 -13.40 9.40
N ALA A 286 24.81 -13.52 10.43
CA ALA A 286 23.98 -14.69 10.72
C ALA A 286 22.65 -14.56 9.96
N PHE A 287 22.68 -14.85 8.68
CA PHE A 287 21.50 -14.86 7.80
C PHE A 287 21.04 -16.27 7.47
N PHE A 288 19.74 -16.42 7.21
CA PHE A 288 19.10 -17.70 6.95
C PHE A 288 18.12 -17.57 5.78
N PHE A 289 17.99 -18.63 5.01
CA PHE A 289 16.99 -18.74 3.95
C PHE A 289 15.57 -18.59 4.50
N LEU A 290 14.74 -17.79 3.83
CA LEU A 290 13.33 -17.63 4.13
C LEU A 290 12.45 -18.27 3.05
N GLU A 291 12.53 -17.75 1.82
CA GLU A 291 11.79 -18.25 0.65
C GLU A 291 12.42 -17.76 -0.66
N VAL A 292 11.91 -18.24 -1.78
CA VAL A 292 12.23 -17.73 -3.13
C VAL A 292 10.96 -17.21 -3.77
N ASN A 293 11.01 -15.97 -4.23
CA ASN A 293 9.97 -15.44 -5.12
C ASN A 293 10.39 -15.67 -6.56
N THR A 294 9.63 -16.52 -7.26
CA THR A 294 9.93 -16.99 -8.61
C THR A 294 9.41 -16.03 -9.70
N ARG A 295 9.48 -14.75 -9.44
CA ARG A 295 8.93 -13.65 -10.25
C ARG A 295 9.70 -12.36 -10.05
N LEU A 296 9.34 -11.34 -10.81
CA LEU A 296 9.73 -9.97 -10.52
C LEU A 296 9.13 -9.51 -9.19
N GLN A 297 9.90 -8.82 -8.36
CA GLN A 297 9.43 -8.26 -7.09
C GLN A 297 8.77 -6.89 -7.29
N VAL A 298 7.89 -6.50 -6.35
CA VAL A 298 7.31 -5.15 -6.29
C VAL A 298 8.42 -4.11 -6.22
N GLU A 299 9.38 -4.34 -5.34
CA GLU A 299 10.52 -3.49 -4.98
C GLU A 299 11.72 -3.57 -5.94
N HIS A 300 11.55 -4.19 -7.13
CA HIS A 300 12.60 -4.20 -8.14
C HIS A 300 13.13 -2.80 -8.55
N PRO A 301 12.34 -1.72 -8.47
CA PRO A 301 12.79 -0.40 -8.85
C PRO A 301 14.00 0.11 -8.08
N VAL A 302 14.19 -0.25 -6.79
CA VAL A 302 15.37 0.20 -6.05
C VAL A 302 16.66 -0.47 -6.57
N THR A 303 16.57 -1.74 -7.00
CA THR A 303 17.69 -2.41 -7.67
C THR A 303 17.99 -1.76 -9.02
N GLU A 304 16.96 -1.48 -9.81
CA GLU A 304 17.12 -0.78 -11.10
C GLU A 304 17.78 0.60 -10.93
N ALA A 305 17.37 1.33 -9.88
CA ALA A 305 17.90 2.68 -9.61
C ALA A 305 19.40 2.67 -9.25
N VAL A 306 19.87 1.67 -8.49
CA VAL A 306 21.28 1.59 -8.10
C VAL A 306 22.16 0.88 -9.13
N THR A 307 21.59 0.03 -10.00
CA THR A 307 22.37 -0.71 -11.02
C THR A 307 22.30 -0.08 -12.42
N GLY A 308 21.30 0.77 -12.67
CA GLY A 308 21.03 1.31 -14.00
C GLY A 308 20.44 0.30 -14.99
N LEU A 309 20.08 -0.91 -14.54
CA LEU A 309 19.52 -1.98 -15.37
C LEU A 309 17.98 -1.87 -15.41
N ASP A 310 17.37 -2.30 -16.54
CA ASP A 310 15.92 -2.51 -16.64
C ASP A 310 15.64 -4.00 -16.52
N LEU A 311 15.11 -4.43 -15.37
CA LEU A 311 14.85 -5.85 -15.10
C LEU A 311 13.75 -6.42 -16.00
N VAL A 312 12.76 -5.65 -16.39
CA VAL A 312 11.73 -6.08 -17.34
C VAL A 312 12.32 -6.30 -18.72
N GLU A 313 13.24 -5.43 -19.19
CA GLU A 313 13.95 -5.66 -20.45
C GLU A 313 14.78 -6.93 -20.40
N LEU A 314 15.52 -7.14 -19.31
CA LEU A 314 16.34 -8.36 -19.14
C LEU A 314 15.48 -9.62 -19.10
N GLN A 315 14.34 -9.59 -18.41
CA GLN A 315 13.39 -10.72 -18.45
C GLN A 315 12.91 -11.03 -19.87
N LEU A 316 12.57 -10.01 -20.65
CA LEU A 316 12.13 -10.18 -22.06
C LEU A 316 13.24 -10.73 -22.94
N ARG A 317 14.50 -10.27 -22.77
CA ARG A 317 15.66 -10.75 -23.51
C ARG A 317 15.97 -12.21 -23.18
N ILE A 318 16.00 -12.56 -21.90
CA ILE A 318 16.20 -13.93 -21.44
C ILE A 318 15.10 -14.86 -21.97
N ALA A 319 13.83 -14.44 -21.89
CA ALA A 319 12.69 -15.20 -22.41
C ALA A 319 12.75 -15.38 -23.94
N ALA A 320 13.37 -14.44 -24.65
CA ALA A 320 13.64 -14.55 -26.09
C ALA A 320 14.86 -15.45 -26.41
N GLY A 321 15.53 -16.02 -25.40
CA GLY A 321 16.67 -16.91 -25.55
C GLY A 321 18.03 -16.21 -25.68
N GLU A 322 18.11 -14.91 -25.35
CA GLU A 322 19.37 -14.16 -25.34
C GLU A 322 20.18 -14.51 -24.08
N GLU A 323 21.52 -14.47 -24.17
CA GLU A 323 22.41 -14.54 -23.01
C GLU A 323 22.36 -13.23 -22.21
N LEU A 324 22.70 -13.28 -20.93
CA LEU A 324 22.77 -12.09 -20.05
C LEU A 324 23.66 -10.99 -20.62
N GLY A 325 24.74 -11.36 -21.29
CA GLY A 325 25.65 -10.42 -21.95
C GLY A 325 26.62 -9.70 -21.01
N PHE A 326 26.57 -9.97 -19.70
CA PHE A 326 27.51 -9.45 -18.69
C PHE A 326 27.69 -10.47 -17.56
N GLY A 327 28.84 -10.38 -16.88
CA GLY A 327 29.19 -11.23 -15.74
C GLY A 327 29.05 -10.50 -14.41
N GLN A 328 29.24 -11.25 -13.30
CA GLN A 328 29.14 -10.71 -11.95
C GLN A 328 30.09 -9.53 -11.69
N ASP A 329 31.28 -9.56 -12.26
CA ASP A 329 32.31 -8.50 -12.12
C ASP A 329 31.95 -7.20 -12.87
N GLU A 330 30.95 -7.22 -13.73
CA GLU A 330 30.43 -6.05 -14.46
C GLU A 330 29.24 -5.41 -13.75
N VAL A 331 28.61 -6.09 -12.80
CA VAL A 331 27.53 -5.52 -11.99
C VAL A 331 28.07 -4.39 -11.10
N ARG A 332 27.47 -3.22 -11.20
CA ARG A 332 27.82 -2.06 -10.38
C ARG A 332 26.59 -1.60 -9.63
N MET A 333 26.79 -1.19 -8.39
CA MET A 333 25.78 -0.52 -7.59
C MET A 333 26.30 0.88 -7.24
N GLU A 334 25.55 1.90 -7.64
CA GLU A 334 25.92 3.29 -7.44
C GLU A 334 24.86 4.03 -6.63
N GLY A 335 25.29 4.78 -5.60
CA GLY A 335 24.38 5.54 -4.75
C GLY A 335 23.53 4.67 -3.83
N HIS A 336 22.33 5.17 -3.57
CA HIS A 336 21.35 4.53 -2.68
C HIS A 336 19.94 4.85 -3.18
N ALA A 337 19.04 3.87 -3.20
CA ALA A 337 17.65 4.06 -3.58
C ALA A 337 16.71 3.60 -2.46
N VAL A 338 15.61 4.34 -2.29
CA VAL A 338 14.55 4.01 -1.33
C VAL A 338 13.21 4.09 -2.06
N GLU A 339 12.38 3.07 -1.87
CA GLU A 339 11.01 2.97 -2.39
C GLU A 339 10.02 3.08 -1.24
N ALA A 340 8.87 3.71 -1.48
CA ALA A 340 7.71 3.67 -0.60
C ALA A 340 6.48 3.26 -1.39
N ARG A 341 5.69 2.34 -0.82
CA ARG A 341 4.44 1.87 -1.40
C ARG A 341 3.28 2.73 -0.95
N LEU A 342 2.63 3.38 -1.91
CA LEU A 342 1.42 4.15 -1.67
C LEU A 342 0.20 3.23 -1.71
N TYR A 343 -0.47 3.09 -0.58
CA TYR A 343 -1.69 2.29 -0.44
C TYR A 343 -2.92 3.16 -0.20
N ALA A 344 -4.07 2.71 -0.69
CA ALA A 344 -5.38 3.26 -0.34
C ALA A 344 -5.81 2.74 1.04
N GLU A 345 -5.19 3.27 2.10
CA GLU A 345 -5.38 2.87 3.49
C GLU A 345 -5.47 4.10 4.40
N ASP A 346 -6.40 4.05 5.34
CA ASP A 346 -6.58 5.08 6.37
C ASP A 346 -5.68 4.78 7.58
N ALA A 347 -4.50 5.40 7.61
CA ALA A 347 -3.51 5.18 8.66
C ALA A 347 -4.01 5.64 10.05
N ALA A 348 -4.86 6.68 10.11
CA ALA A 348 -5.42 7.18 11.36
C ALA A 348 -6.39 6.19 12.01
N HIS A 349 -7.05 5.35 11.21
CA HIS A 349 -8.01 4.35 11.66
C HIS A 349 -7.49 2.92 11.51
N GLY A 350 -6.21 2.69 11.88
CA GLY A 350 -5.62 1.35 11.91
C GLY A 350 -5.34 0.75 10.53
N PHE A 351 -5.16 1.59 9.53
CA PHE A 351 -4.88 1.21 8.13
C PHE A 351 -6.05 0.44 7.50
N LEU A 352 -7.26 0.87 7.79
CA LEU A 352 -8.44 0.33 7.11
C LEU A 352 -8.38 0.66 5.61
N PRO A 353 -8.78 -0.27 4.74
CA PRO A 353 -8.88 -0.02 3.31
C PRO A 353 -9.81 1.17 3.02
N SER A 354 -9.38 2.03 2.12
CA SER A 354 -10.14 3.19 1.67
C SER A 354 -10.48 3.05 0.19
N THR A 355 -11.73 3.33 -0.15
CA THR A 355 -12.24 3.24 -1.53
C THR A 355 -12.80 4.57 -1.98
N GLY A 356 -13.01 4.71 -3.27
CA GLY A 356 -13.64 5.88 -3.86
C GLY A 356 -12.98 6.34 -5.14
N ARG A 357 -13.54 7.40 -5.70
CA ARG A 357 -13.00 8.03 -6.90
C ARG A 357 -11.84 8.95 -6.56
N VAL A 358 -10.76 8.86 -7.32
CA VAL A 358 -9.63 9.79 -7.25
C VAL A 358 -10.06 11.14 -7.81
N ALA A 359 -10.41 12.09 -6.94
CA ALA A 359 -10.90 13.41 -7.30
C ALA A 359 -9.79 14.28 -7.90
N SER A 360 -8.57 14.18 -7.35
CA SER A 360 -7.36 14.84 -7.87
C SER A 360 -6.15 13.94 -7.72
N TYR A 361 -5.30 13.93 -8.75
CA TYR A 361 -4.01 13.23 -8.76
C TYR A 361 -2.95 14.10 -9.41
N ARG A 362 -1.85 14.31 -8.69
CA ARG A 362 -0.68 15.02 -9.21
C ARG A 362 0.59 14.36 -8.68
N GLU A 363 1.42 13.90 -9.59
CA GLU A 363 2.75 13.38 -9.26
C GLU A 363 3.71 14.52 -8.86
N PRO A 364 4.78 14.23 -8.10
CA PRO A 364 5.82 15.21 -7.79
C PRO A 364 6.37 15.90 -9.03
N ALA A 365 6.73 17.17 -8.88
CA ALA A 365 7.27 17.95 -9.99
C ALA A 365 8.55 17.31 -10.56
N GLY A 366 8.59 17.10 -11.87
CA GLY A 366 9.72 16.46 -12.55
C GLY A 366 9.79 14.93 -12.34
N ALA A 367 8.74 14.29 -11.83
CA ALA A 367 8.68 12.84 -11.72
C ALA A 367 8.91 12.18 -13.07
N VAL A 368 9.59 11.03 -13.02
CA VAL A 368 9.85 10.18 -14.19
C VAL A 368 9.28 8.79 -13.96
N GLY A 369 8.93 8.09 -15.02
CA GLY A 369 8.51 6.70 -14.95
C GLY A 369 9.56 5.78 -15.57
N GLY A 370 9.75 4.60 -14.95
CA GLY A 370 10.67 3.58 -15.43
C GLY A 370 12.14 3.80 -15.05
N PRO A 371 13.04 2.88 -15.43
CA PRO A 371 14.45 2.96 -15.11
C PRO A 371 15.08 4.20 -15.76
N GLY A 372 15.65 5.08 -14.95
CA GLY A 372 16.36 6.27 -15.37
C GLY A 372 17.08 6.86 -14.16
N GLY A 373 18.41 6.87 -14.18
CA GLY A 373 19.22 7.46 -13.13
C GLY A 373 19.14 8.98 -13.18
N GLY A 374 18.96 9.60 -12.00
CA GLY A 374 18.97 11.06 -11.82
C GLY A 374 18.44 11.44 -10.45
N GLU A 375 18.51 12.70 -10.12
CA GLU A 375 17.95 13.25 -8.88
C GLU A 375 16.40 13.33 -8.89
N ALA A 376 15.76 12.93 -9.99
CA ALA A 376 14.31 12.95 -10.13
C ALA A 376 13.66 11.80 -9.36
N ILE A 377 12.48 12.06 -8.77
CA ILE A 377 11.63 11.03 -8.19
C ILE A 377 11.05 10.19 -9.33
N ARG A 378 11.18 8.85 -9.20
CA ARG A 378 10.46 7.90 -10.05
C ARG A 378 9.11 7.60 -9.43
N VAL A 379 8.06 7.60 -10.27
CA VAL A 379 6.71 7.18 -9.88
C VAL A 379 6.25 6.08 -10.84
N ASP A 380 5.95 4.92 -10.28
CA ASP A 380 5.26 3.84 -10.97
C ASP A 380 3.82 3.81 -10.44
N SER A 381 2.87 4.34 -11.23
CA SER A 381 1.49 4.56 -10.82
C SER A 381 0.49 3.73 -11.63
N GLY A 382 -0.49 3.17 -10.92
CA GLY A 382 -1.65 2.49 -11.52
C GLY A 382 -2.92 3.33 -11.52
N ILE A 383 -2.85 4.59 -11.04
CA ILE A 383 -3.99 5.50 -10.94
C ILE A 383 -3.73 6.83 -11.67
N GLU A 384 -4.79 7.53 -11.95
CA GLU A 384 -4.82 8.93 -12.41
C GLU A 384 -6.09 9.62 -11.89
N GLN A 385 -6.22 10.91 -12.13
CA GLN A 385 -7.46 11.62 -11.79
C GLN A 385 -8.67 10.97 -12.46
N GLY A 386 -9.70 10.67 -11.69
CA GLY A 386 -10.92 10.00 -12.13
C GLY A 386 -10.89 8.48 -12.03
N SER A 387 -9.77 7.86 -11.64
CA SER A 387 -9.70 6.42 -11.35
C SER A 387 -10.63 6.04 -10.20
N GLU A 388 -11.24 4.86 -10.30
CA GLU A 388 -12.04 4.26 -9.22
C GLU A 388 -11.18 3.26 -8.44
N VAL A 389 -11.08 3.45 -7.13
CA VAL A 389 -10.42 2.52 -6.19
C VAL A 389 -11.47 1.68 -5.52
N GLY A 390 -11.52 0.39 -5.87
CA GLY A 390 -12.48 -0.60 -5.36
C GLY A 390 -11.87 -1.54 -4.33
N LEU A 391 -12.64 -2.53 -3.89
CA LEU A 391 -12.28 -3.55 -2.92
C LEU A 391 -11.77 -4.86 -3.55
N ASP A 392 -11.92 -5.00 -4.86
CA ASP A 392 -11.76 -6.28 -5.55
C ASP A 392 -10.30 -6.71 -5.71
N TYR A 393 -9.36 -5.75 -5.58
CA TYR A 393 -7.94 -5.95 -5.85
C TYR A 393 -7.07 -5.38 -4.73
N ASP A 394 -5.76 -5.51 -4.90
CA ASP A 394 -4.76 -4.98 -3.96
C ASP A 394 -4.88 -3.45 -3.82
N PRO A 395 -4.82 -2.89 -2.60
CA PRO A 395 -4.97 -1.45 -2.36
C PRO A 395 -3.76 -0.61 -2.82
N MET A 396 -2.69 -1.20 -3.34
CA MET A 396 -1.52 -0.46 -3.79
C MET A 396 -1.85 0.38 -5.03
N LEU A 397 -1.68 1.68 -4.90
CA LEU A 397 -1.98 2.68 -5.92
C LEU A 397 -0.78 3.02 -6.79
N ALA A 398 0.37 3.19 -6.14
CA ALA A 398 1.62 3.60 -6.78
C ALA A 398 2.83 3.26 -5.91
N LYS A 399 4.02 3.41 -6.48
CA LYS A 399 5.30 3.36 -5.78
C LYS A 399 6.07 4.64 -6.10
N LEU A 400 6.67 5.22 -5.07
CA LEU A 400 7.58 6.36 -5.20
C LEU A 400 8.98 5.89 -4.90
N ILE A 401 9.93 6.16 -5.78
CA ILE A 401 11.31 5.73 -5.64
C ILE A 401 12.22 6.96 -5.75
N ALA A 402 13.09 7.15 -4.77
CA ALA A 402 14.12 8.17 -4.79
C ALA A 402 15.49 7.53 -4.85
N HIS A 403 16.36 8.04 -5.71
CA HIS A 403 17.77 7.70 -5.78
C HIS A 403 18.62 8.91 -5.38
N GLY A 404 19.72 8.67 -4.67
CA GLY A 404 20.66 9.71 -4.28
C GLY A 404 22.09 9.18 -4.17
N PRO A 405 23.08 10.05 -4.03
CA PRO A 405 24.47 9.66 -3.87
C PRO A 405 24.72 8.87 -2.56
N ASP A 406 23.84 9.03 -1.59
CA ASP A 406 23.88 8.32 -0.31
C ASP A 406 22.46 8.11 0.23
N ARG A 407 22.34 7.28 1.27
CA ARG A 407 21.06 6.94 1.92
C ARG A 407 20.31 8.19 2.42
N ARG A 408 21.03 9.15 2.99
CA ARG A 408 20.43 10.38 3.54
C ARG A 408 19.79 11.21 2.44
N ALA A 409 20.44 11.32 1.30
CA ALA A 409 19.92 12.05 0.13
C ALA A 409 18.69 11.33 -0.46
N ALA A 410 18.72 9.99 -0.59
CA ALA A 410 17.59 9.20 -1.06
C ALA A 410 16.36 9.33 -0.14
N LEU A 411 16.55 9.20 1.19
CA LEU A 411 15.45 9.40 2.16
C LEU A 411 14.88 10.82 2.13
N ALA A 412 15.73 11.83 1.99
CA ALA A 412 15.28 13.23 1.89
C ALA A 412 14.51 13.47 0.58
N GLY A 413 14.99 12.92 -0.53
CA GLY A 413 14.31 12.98 -1.82
C GLY A 413 12.93 12.31 -1.79
N LEU A 414 12.85 11.10 -1.21
CA LEU A 414 11.57 10.38 -1.10
C LEU A 414 10.55 11.14 -0.24
N ARG A 415 10.99 11.70 0.89
CA ARG A 415 10.13 12.53 1.74
C ARG A 415 9.62 13.78 1.02
N ALA A 416 10.48 14.43 0.25
CA ALA A 416 10.11 15.59 -0.57
C ALA A 416 9.09 15.17 -1.65
N GLY A 417 9.34 14.06 -2.35
CA GLY A 417 8.41 13.53 -3.34
C GLY A 417 7.03 13.19 -2.74
N LEU A 418 7.00 12.53 -1.59
CA LEU A 418 5.74 12.26 -0.88
C LEU A 418 5.04 13.54 -0.41
N ALA A 419 5.76 14.62 -0.13
CA ALA A 419 5.16 15.90 0.25
C ALA A 419 4.56 16.65 -0.95
N ASP A 420 5.11 16.46 -2.14
CA ASP A 420 4.62 17.07 -3.37
C ASP A 420 3.54 16.26 -4.09
N LEU A 421 3.38 14.98 -3.70
CA LEU A 421 2.35 14.10 -4.21
C LEU A 421 0.96 14.53 -3.73
N VAL A 422 0.01 14.66 -4.65
CA VAL A 422 -1.40 14.93 -4.32
C VAL A 422 -2.25 13.73 -4.76
N VAL A 423 -2.94 13.13 -3.81
CA VAL A 423 -4.00 12.13 -4.05
C VAL A 423 -5.19 12.50 -3.19
N LEU A 424 -6.27 12.92 -3.81
CA LEU A 424 -7.51 13.28 -3.13
C LEU A 424 -8.63 12.34 -3.58
N GLY A 425 -9.44 11.89 -2.65
CA GLY A 425 -10.50 10.91 -2.84
C GLY A 425 -10.40 9.84 -1.76
N PRO A 426 -9.87 8.65 -2.06
CA PRO A 426 -9.57 7.68 -1.03
C PRO A 426 -8.46 8.18 -0.09
N ALA A 427 -8.56 7.85 1.20
CA ALA A 427 -7.48 8.06 2.14
C ALA A 427 -6.26 7.20 1.72
N THR A 428 -5.06 7.73 1.95
CA THR A 428 -3.81 7.04 1.61
C THR A 428 -2.84 7.05 2.78
N ASN A 429 -1.87 6.17 2.76
CA ASN A 429 -0.80 6.13 3.76
C ASN A 429 0.33 7.16 3.52
N ALA A 430 0.17 8.15 2.61
CA ALA A 430 1.24 9.07 2.22
C ALA A 430 1.80 9.89 3.40
N ALA A 431 0.93 10.43 4.25
CA ALA A 431 1.35 11.20 5.42
C ALA A 431 2.08 10.31 6.44
N TYR A 432 1.58 9.09 6.67
CA TYR A 432 2.24 8.09 7.50
C TYR A 432 3.63 7.73 6.97
N LEU A 433 3.80 7.49 5.67
CA LEU A 433 5.09 7.22 5.05
C LEU A 433 6.10 8.36 5.30
N ARG A 434 5.66 9.61 5.21
CA ARG A 434 6.52 10.76 5.48
C ARG A 434 6.94 10.84 6.94
N ALA A 435 6.02 10.54 7.88
CA ALA A 435 6.33 10.46 9.31
C ALA A 435 7.31 9.31 9.57
N LEU A 436 7.05 8.11 9.04
CA LEU A 436 7.91 6.94 9.16
C LEU A 436 9.34 7.22 8.70
N LEU A 437 9.52 7.83 7.53
CA LEU A 437 10.82 8.20 6.99
C LEU A 437 11.54 9.30 7.80
N ALA A 438 10.84 9.98 8.72
CA ALA A 438 11.41 10.97 9.62
C ALA A 438 11.90 10.37 10.95
N TRP A 439 11.46 9.15 11.31
CA TRP A 439 11.84 8.52 12.56
C TRP A 439 13.37 8.38 12.69
N PRO A 440 13.93 8.65 13.89
CA PRO A 440 15.37 8.54 14.10
C PRO A 440 15.91 7.15 13.73
N GLU A 441 15.20 6.08 14.13
CA GLU A 441 15.59 4.70 13.86
C GLU A 441 15.67 4.41 12.35
N VAL A 442 14.71 4.92 11.56
CA VAL A 442 14.71 4.77 10.10
C VAL A 442 15.86 5.58 9.48
N ARG A 443 16.07 6.81 9.94
CA ARG A 443 17.16 7.67 9.44
C ARG A 443 18.55 7.11 9.74
N GLU A 444 18.71 6.46 10.89
CA GLU A 444 19.96 5.85 11.34
C GLU A 444 20.17 4.43 10.80
N GLY A 445 19.15 3.83 10.14
CA GLY A 445 19.19 2.46 9.67
C GLY A 445 19.06 1.40 10.78
N ALA A 446 18.60 1.79 11.96
CA ALA A 446 18.35 0.91 13.10
C ALA A 446 16.96 0.23 12.99
N ILE A 447 16.69 -0.34 11.83
CA ILE A 447 15.40 -0.93 11.46
C ILE A 447 15.37 -2.44 11.68
N ASP A 448 14.19 -2.98 11.92
CA ASP A 448 13.88 -4.41 11.97
C ASP A 448 12.40 -4.65 11.67
N THR A 449 12.02 -5.92 11.48
CA THR A 449 10.67 -6.31 11.08
C THR A 449 9.55 -5.98 12.08
N GLY A 450 9.89 -5.68 13.34
CA GLY A 450 8.95 -5.28 14.39
C GLY A 450 8.94 -3.78 14.70
N LEU A 451 9.73 -2.97 13.98
CA LEU A 451 9.89 -1.54 14.32
C LEU A 451 8.57 -0.78 14.23
N ILE A 452 7.84 -0.96 13.14
CA ILE A 452 6.55 -0.27 12.90
C ILE A 452 5.54 -0.62 13.99
N GLU A 453 5.46 -1.88 14.39
CA GLU A 453 4.52 -2.32 15.44
C GLU A 453 4.87 -1.75 16.81
N ARG A 454 6.17 -1.60 17.11
CA ARG A 454 6.64 -1.03 18.40
C ARG A 454 6.40 0.47 18.50
N LEU A 455 6.57 1.21 17.42
CA LEU A 455 6.43 2.67 17.41
C LEU A 455 4.98 3.12 17.16
N GLY A 456 4.17 2.27 16.54
CA GLY A 456 2.79 2.57 16.21
C GLY A 456 2.65 3.54 15.03
N ALA A 457 1.42 3.97 14.77
CA ALA A 457 1.13 5.00 13.79
C ALA A 457 1.02 6.35 14.52
N GLU A 458 1.90 7.31 14.21
CA GLU A 458 1.64 8.69 14.58
C GLU A 458 0.52 9.23 13.67
N VAL A 459 -0.58 9.60 14.29
CA VAL A 459 -1.70 10.24 13.59
C VAL A 459 -1.38 11.73 13.45
N SER A 460 -1.59 12.28 12.25
CA SER A 460 -1.49 13.72 12.04
C SER A 460 -2.47 14.45 12.96
N PRO A 461 -2.06 15.53 13.64
CA PRO A 461 -2.98 16.32 14.44
C PRO A 461 -4.07 16.92 13.53
N PRO A 462 -5.27 17.16 14.07
CA PRO A 462 -6.35 17.80 13.34
C PRO A 462 -5.91 19.16 12.79
N PRO A 463 -6.51 19.63 11.68
CA PRO A 463 -6.19 20.94 11.13
C PRO A 463 -6.39 22.05 12.16
N ALA A 464 -5.40 22.93 12.30
CA ALA A 464 -5.48 24.05 13.23
C ALA A 464 -6.60 25.04 12.83
N ALA A 465 -7.19 25.74 13.79
CA ALA A 465 -8.30 26.66 13.58
C ALA A 465 -8.08 27.68 12.43
N PRO A 466 -6.91 28.33 12.26
CA PRO A 466 -6.66 29.19 11.10
C PRO A 466 -6.72 28.48 9.75
N VAL A 467 -6.40 27.20 9.71
CA VAL A 467 -6.49 26.38 8.48
C VAL A 467 -7.94 26.12 8.12
N LEU A 468 -8.79 25.82 9.11
CA LEU A 468 -10.23 25.69 8.92
C LEU A 468 -10.86 27.02 8.46
N ALA A 469 -10.33 28.15 8.94
CA ALA A 469 -10.74 29.48 8.46
C ALA A 469 -10.39 29.69 6.97
N ALA A 470 -9.23 29.23 6.51
CA ALA A 470 -8.86 29.27 5.08
C ALA A 470 -9.75 28.38 4.22
N VAL A 471 -10.16 27.18 4.74
CA VAL A 471 -11.15 26.32 4.07
C VAL A 471 -12.49 27.04 3.96
N ALA A 472 -13.00 27.62 5.05
CA ALA A 472 -14.25 28.38 5.06
C ALA A 472 -14.19 29.60 4.09
N PHE A 473 -13.04 30.28 4.05
CA PHE A 473 -12.78 31.34 3.07
C PHE A 473 -12.96 30.86 1.63
N SER A 474 -12.34 29.77 1.28
CA SER A 474 -12.41 29.20 -0.08
C SER A 474 -13.84 28.79 -0.47
N VAL A 475 -14.60 28.28 0.49
CA VAL A 475 -16.00 27.89 0.30
C VAL A 475 -16.92 29.11 0.13
N LEU A 476 -16.79 30.07 1.03
CA LEU A 476 -17.74 31.19 1.14
C LEU A 476 -17.42 32.33 0.16
N LEU A 477 -16.13 32.57 -0.04
CA LEU A 477 -15.66 33.78 -0.69
C LEU A 477 -14.87 33.50 -1.96
N GLY A 478 -14.44 32.35 -2.27
CA GLY A 478 -13.62 31.92 -3.40
C GLY A 478 -13.58 32.89 -4.63
N PRO A 479 -12.79 32.68 -5.65
CA PRO A 479 -12.67 33.63 -6.75
C PRO A 479 -14.06 33.96 -7.31
N PRO A 480 -14.36 35.23 -7.60
CA PRO A 480 -15.67 35.61 -8.14
C PRO A 480 -15.88 34.92 -9.48
N PRO A 481 -17.12 34.48 -9.79
CA PRO A 481 -17.42 33.76 -11.03
C PRO A 481 -17.27 34.65 -12.29
N SER A 482 -17.13 35.95 -12.15
CA SER A 482 -16.91 36.89 -13.23
C SER A 482 -16.17 38.15 -12.78
N ASP A 483 -15.72 38.98 -13.73
CA ASP A 483 -15.15 40.31 -13.47
C ASP A 483 -16.20 41.38 -13.12
N ASP A 484 -17.48 41.01 -12.98
CA ASP A 484 -18.53 41.95 -12.56
C ASP A 484 -18.40 42.24 -11.07
N PRO A 485 -18.25 43.51 -10.65
CA PRO A 485 -18.15 43.88 -9.25
C PRO A 485 -19.34 43.43 -8.39
N TRP A 486 -20.51 43.14 -8.98
CA TRP A 486 -21.67 42.64 -8.28
C TRP A 486 -21.61 41.15 -7.96
N ASP A 487 -20.73 40.42 -8.61
CA ASP A 487 -20.44 39.02 -8.32
C ASP A 487 -19.38 38.82 -7.23
N ALA A 488 -18.79 39.92 -6.74
CA ALA A 488 -17.82 39.89 -5.65
C ALA A 488 -18.44 39.33 -4.37
N ARG A 489 -17.81 38.24 -3.85
CA ARG A 489 -18.23 37.59 -2.58
C ARG A 489 -17.36 38.11 -1.43
N ASP A 490 -17.33 39.42 -1.21
CA ASP A 490 -16.46 40.08 -0.22
C ASP A 490 -17.15 40.29 1.16
N GLY A 491 -18.38 39.80 1.31
CA GLY A 491 -19.15 39.97 2.55
C GLY A 491 -19.55 41.43 2.82
N TRP A 492 -19.41 42.34 1.84
CA TRP A 492 -19.72 43.75 2.01
C TRP A 492 -21.20 43.99 2.35
N ARG A 493 -21.43 44.87 3.31
CA ARG A 493 -22.78 45.37 3.66
C ARG A 493 -22.67 46.86 3.95
N ALA A 494 -23.78 47.59 3.80
CA ALA A 494 -23.84 49.02 4.07
C ALA A 494 -23.48 49.40 5.54
N SER A 495 -23.53 48.43 6.46
CA SER A 495 -23.17 48.59 7.87
C SER A 495 -21.73 48.16 8.20
N GLY A 496 -20.92 47.81 7.22
CA GLY A 496 -19.56 47.24 7.36
C GLY A 496 -19.51 45.74 7.08
N PRO A 497 -18.30 45.12 7.10
CA PRO A 497 -18.11 43.69 6.84
C PRO A 497 -18.95 42.84 7.78
N ALA A 498 -19.71 41.91 7.23
CA ALA A 498 -20.51 40.97 7.99
C ALA A 498 -19.78 39.64 8.17
N TRP A 499 -20.04 38.93 9.27
CA TRP A 499 -19.64 37.57 9.46
C TRP A 499 -20.31 36.66 8.41
N ALA A 500 -19.51 35.98 7.60
CA ALA A 500 -19.95 34.87 6.79
C ALA A 500 -19.65 33.56 7.56
N ARG A 501 -20.57 32.61 7.53
CA ARG A 501 -20.48 31.39 8.33
C ARG A 501 -20.58 30.18 7.43
N ALA A 502 -19.68 29.20 7.63
CA ALA A 502 -19.74 27.87 7.05
C ALA A 502 -19.81 26.84 8.16
N ARG A 503 -20.64 25.82 7.96
CA ARG A 503 -20.61 24.62 8.77
C ARG A 503 -19.91 23.55 7.94
N LEU A 504 -18.81 23.08 8.46
CA LEU A 504 -17.95 22.09 7.82
C LEU A 504 -18.06 20.79 8.60
N ALA A 505 -18.48 19.71 7.96
CA ALA A 505 -18.42 18.36 8.52
C ALA A 505 -17.11 17.72 8.07
N GLY A 506 -16.20 17.51 8.99
CA GLY A 506 -14.87 16.96 8.76
C GLY A 506 -14.59 15.70 9.57
N PRO A 507 -13.36 15.18 9.56
CA PRO A 507 -12.97 13.95 10.27
C PRO A 507 -13.23 13.99 11.78
N GLU A 508 -13.17 15.17 12.40
CA GLU A 508 -13.37 15.39 13.83
C GLU A 508 -14.84 15.74 14.19
N GLY A 509 -15.75 15.71 13.20
CA GLY A 509 -17.15 16.11 13.35
C GLY A 509 -17.47 17.44 12.70
N GLU A 510 -18.63 18.01 13.06
CA GLU A 510 -19.06 19.29 12.53
C GLU A 510 -18.44 20.47 13.29
N VAL A 511 -17.95 21.46 12.53
CA VAL A 511 -17.43 22.72 13.07
C VAL A 511 -18.07 23.90 12.35
N GLU A 512 -18.53 24.91 13.11
CA GLU A 512 -18.96 26.17 12.56
C GLU A 512 -17.81 27.17 12.55
N VAL A 513 -17.47 27.64 11.35
CA VAL A 513 -16.41 28.63 11.10
C VAL A 513 -17.03 29.93 10.65
N ALA A 514 -16.76 31.02 11.33
CA ALA A 514 -17.15 32.36 10.94
C ALA A 514 -15.93 33.17 10.47
N ILE A 515 -16.06 33.86 9.36
CA ILE A 515 -15.03 34.76 8.81
C ILE A 515 -15.63 36.11 8.44
N ARG A 516 -14.83 37.15 8.51
CA ARG A 516 -15.18 38.49 7.96
C ARG A 516 -13.90 39.22 7.55
N ALA A 517 -14.02 40.18 6.63
CA ALA A 517 -12.94 41.11 6.35
C ALA A 517 -12.55 41.88 7.61
N ALA A 518 -11.29 41.89 7.97
CA ALA A 518 -10.80 42.64 9.12
C ALA A 518 -10.98 44.16 8.88
N PRO A 519 -11.34 44.97 9.90
CA PRO A 519 -11.36 46.41 9.75
C PRO A 519 -9.98 46.90 9.29
N ALA A 520 -9.93 47.72 8.22
CA ALA A 520 -8.68 48.23 7.67
C ALA A 520 -7.79 48.80 8.78
N ALA A 521 -6.70 48.15 9.08
CA ALA A 521 -5.72 48.63 10.03
C ALA A 521 -5.06 49.91 9.50
N PRO A 522 -4.69 50.90 10.36
CA PRO A 522 -3.88 52.01 9.92
C PRO A 522 -2.60 51.49 9.29
N PRO A 523 -2.07 52.14 8.25
CA PRO A 523 -0.94 51.63 7.44
C PRO A 523 0.21 51.24 8.37
N ARG A 524 0.43 49.93 8.50
CA ARG A 524 1.58 49.38 9.21
C ARG A 524 2.80 49.48 8.29
N GLU A 525 3.95 49.81 8.89
CA GLU A 525 5.26 49.80 8.19
C GLU A 525 5.44 48.41 7.53
N ARG A 526 5.81 48.41 6.26
CA ARG A 526 5.94 47.26 5.37
C ARG A 526 6.77 46.13 6.02
N SER A 527 6.17 44.96 6.18
CA SER A 527 6.91 43.74 6.53
C SER A 527 7.77 43.32 5.31
N HIS A 528 9.01 42.91 5.56
CA HIS A 528 10.06 42.62 4.59
C HIS A 528 9.85 41.32 3.76
N PHE A 529 8.62 40.88 3.49
CA PHE A 529 8.35 39.65 2.79
C PHE A 529 7.52 39.83 1.51
N CYS A 530 8.02 40.71 0.60
CA CYS A 530 7.58 40.68 -0.78
C CYS A 530 8.86 40.53 -1.65
N PRO A 531 9.02 39.42 -2.43
CA PRO A 531 10.08 39.42 -3.44
C PRO A 531 9.76 40.46 -4.51
N ASP A 532 10.79 41.16 -4.95
CA ASP A 532 10.77 42.26 -5.93
C ASP A 532 9.90 41.98 -7.16
N THR A 533 8.64 42.39 -7.12
CA THR A 533 7.86 42.74 -8.33
C THR A 533 6.99 43.93 -7.99
N ASP A 534 6.99 44.94 -8.88
CA ASP A 534 6.33 46.26 -8.74
C ASP A 534 4.77 46.23 -8.71
N GLU A 535 4.15 45.12 -8.32
CA GLU A 535 2.71 45.02 -8.11
C GLU A 535 2.39 45.02 -6.60
N LYS A 536 1.51 45.92 -6.21
CA LYS A 536 1.02 46.09 -4.84
C LYS A 536 0.36 44.78 -4.38
N CYS A 537 1.07 43.95 -3.61
CA CYS A 537 0.47 42.87 -2.82
C CYS A 537 -0.28 43.48 -1.62
N GLU A 538 -1.49 43.98 -1.82
CA GLU A 538 -2.42 44.25 -0.74
C GLU A 538 -3.09 42.93 -0.39
N ARG A 539 -2.54 42.17 0.59
CA ARG A 539 -3.23 41.03 1.19
C ARG A 539 -4.28 41.62 2.13
N GLU A 540 -5.52 41.21 1.93
CA GLU A 540 -6.61 41.54 2.89
C GLU A 540 -6.50 40.61 4.10
N ASP A 541 -6.51 41.19 5.29
CA ASP A 541 -6.58 40.44 6.54
C ASP A 541 -8.05 40.11 6.83
N TRP A 542 -8.28 38.90 7.37
CA TRP A 542 -9.60 38.38 7.72
C TRP A 542 -9.61 37.98 9.19
N ASP A 543 -10.65 38.36 9.90
CA ASP A 543 -10.97 37.85 11.24
C ASP A 543 -11.67 36.49 11.12
N TRP A 544 -11.38 35.57 12.03
CA TRP A 544 -12.08 34.31 12.17
C TRP A 544 -12.52 34.02 13.60
N GLU A 545 -13.60 33.24 13.74
CA GLU A 545 -14.13 32.73 15.00
C GLU A 545 -14.53 31.26 14.83
N ILE A 546 -14.07 30.37 15.73
CA ILE A 546 -14.41 28.95 15.81
C ILE A 546 -14.64 28.63 17.30
N GLY A 547 -15.87 28.39 17.71
CA GLY A 547 -16.20 28.21 19.13
C GLY A 547 -15.80 29.43 19.97
N GLU A 548 -14.91 29.24 20.94
CA GLU A 548 -14.34 30.31 21.78
C GLU A 548 -13.02 30.90 21.22
N ASP A 549 -12.44 30.24 20.22
CA ASP A 549 -11.20 30.69 19.61
C ASP A 549 -11.46 31.70 18.50
N SER A 550 -10.56 32.68 18.40
CA SER A 550 -10.61 33.72 17.36
C SER A 550 -9.22 34.23 17.01
N GLY A 551 -9.08 34.82 15.84
CA GLY A 551 -7.83 35.40 15.41
C GLY A 551 -7.96 36.11 14.08
N THR A 552 -6.79 36.43 13.48
CA THR A 552 -6.70 37.08 12.17
C THR A 552 -5.81 36.26 11.26
N PHE A 553 -6.16 36.15 9.98
CA PHE A 553 -5.38 35.51 8.97
C PHE A 553 -5.41 36.29 7.66
N SER A 554 -4.44 36.08 6.79
CA SER A 554 -4.55 36.44 5.37
C SER A 554 -4.38 35.19 4.51
N PHE A 555 -5.18 35.09 3.46
CA PHE A 555 -5.16 33.96 2.54
C PHE A 555 -5.40 34.43 1.11
N ASP A 556 -4.52 34.02 0.17
CA ASP A 556 -4.58 34.41 -1.23
C ASP A 556 -5.07 33.28 -2.16
N GLY A 557 -5.60 32.20 -1.59
CA GLY A 557 -6.02 30.98 -2.31
C GLY A 557 -4.97 29.86 -2.29
N GLN A 558 -3.73 30.18 -1.92
CA GLN A 558 -2.63 29.20 -1.81
C GLN A 558 -1.80 29.39 -0.54
N THR A 559 -1.55 30.62 -0.13
CA THR A 559 -0.72 30.94 1.04
C THR A 559 -1.57 31.44 2.19
N LEU A 560 -1.57 30.70 3.30
CA LEU A 560 -2.11 31.14 4.57
C LEU A 560 -1.01 31.81 5.39
N ALA A 561 -1.25 33.01 5.87
CA ALA A 561 -0.37 33.67 6.82
C ALA A 561 -1.13 34.00 8.12
N VAL A 562 -0.53 33.61 9.26
CA VAL A 562 -1.04 33.80 10.61
C VAL A 562 0.12 34.28 11.47
N ASP A 563 -0.06 35.38 12.19
CA ASP A 563 0.96 35.95 13.10
C ASP A 563 2.34 36.20 12.46
N GLY A 564 2.36 36.41 11.13
CA GLY A 564 3.59 36.65 10.37
C GLY A 564 4.29 35.37 9.89
N GLU A 565 3.79 34.20 10.21
CA GLU A 565 4.23 32.92 9.63
C GLU A 565 3.34 32.57 8.44
N ALA A 566 3.99 32.26 7.30
CA ALA A 566 3.29 31.87 6.08
C ALA A 566 3.51 30.37 5.78
N ARG A 567 2.45 29.70 5.33
CA ARG A 567 2.48 28.32 4.85
C ARG A 567 1.60 28.13 3.62
N GLU A 568 2.00 27.19 2.77
CA GLU A 568 1.22 26.84 1.59
C GLU A 568 0.11 25.84 1.96
N LEU A 569 -1.10 26.15 1.48
CA LEU A 569 -2.24 25.23 1.53
C LEU A 569 -2.68 24.93 0.10
N SER A 570 -3.14 23.70 -0.12
CA SER A 570 -3.85 23.35 -1.35
C SER A 570 -5.29 23.00 -0.99
N ILE A 571 -6.24 23.76 -1.53
CA ILE A 571 -7.68 23.59 -1.30
C ILE A 571 -8.33 23.25 -2.64
N TYR A 572 -9.05 22.13 -2.69
CA TYR A 572 -9.68 21.60 -3.89
C TYR A 572 -11.17 21.43 -3.64
N GLY A 573 -12.02 22.04 -4.47
CA GLY A 573 -13.46 21.81 -4.44
C GLY A 573 -13.87 20.62 -5.30
N ASP A 574 -14.77 19.78 -4.79
CA ASP A 574 -15.39 18.69 -5.50
C ASP A 574 -16.90 18.66 -5.18
N GLY A 575 -17.66 19.46 -5.91
CA GLY A 575 -19.09 19.62 -5.65
C GLY A 575 -19.37 20.23 -4.27
N ASP A 576 -20.05 19.46 -3.41
CA ASP A 576 -20.39 19.86 -2.05
C ASP A 576 -19.29 19.59 -1.01
N ALA A 577 -18.12 19.07 -1.47
CA ALA A 577 -16.98 18.77 -0.62
C ALA A 577 -15.77 19.63 -0.98
N VAL A 578 -14.97 19.90 0.05
CA VAL A 578 -13.70 20.61 -0.07
C VAL A 578 -12.59 19.76 0.55
N TRP A 579 -11.52 19.58 -0.21
CA TRP A 579 -10.32 18.90 0.25
C TRP A 579 -9.26 19.92 0.64
N LEU A 580 -8.68 19.70 1.80
CA LEU A 580 -7.56 20.47 2.33
C LEU A 580 -6.31 19.62 2.34
N LEU A 581 -5.23 20.15 1.78
CA LEU A 581 -3.88 19.62 1.91
C LEU A 581 -3.00 20.69 2.57
N ASP A 582 -2.61 20.48 3.82
CA ASP A 582 -1.73 21.36 4.62
C ASP A 582 -0.35 20.74 4.72
N GLY A 583 0.48 21.00 3.73
CA GLY A 583 1.89 20.57 3.67
C GLY A 583 2.06 19.08 3.97
N ALA A 584 2.44 18.76 5.21
CA ALA A 584 2.78 17.41 5.66
C ALA A 584 1.61 16.61 6.25
N ALA A 585 0.44 17.22 6.46
CA ALA A 585 -0.71 16.55 7.05
C ALA A 585 -1.41 15.60 6.05
N GLU A 586 -2.22 14.67 6.56
CA GLU A 586 -3.14 13.92 5.72
C GLU A 586 -4.15 14.84 5.05
N PRO A 587 -4.54 14.58 3.79
CA PRO A 587 -5.61 15.32 3.16
C PRO A 587 -6.90 15.21 3.99
N ALA A 588 -7.46 16.35 4.40
CA ALA A 588 -8.73 16.39 5.13
C ALA A 588 -9.88 16.73 4.17
N ARG A 589 -10.96 15.97 4.22
CA ARG A 589 -12.20 16.24 3.48
C ARG A 589 -13.21 16.89 4.37
N PHE A 590 -13.79 17.97 3.90
CA PHE A 590 -14.88 18.67 4.56
C PHE A 590 -16.10 18.72 3.65
N GLU A 591 -17.26 18.33 4.16
CA GLU A 591 -18.54 18.58 3.50
C GLU A 591 -19.09 19.92 3.98
N VAL A 592 -19.58 20.70 3.02
CA VAL A 592 -20.26 21.96 3.32
C VAL A 592 -21.70 21.62 3.68
N VAL A 593 -22.03 21.70 4.97
CA VAL A 593 -23.40 21.47 5.44
C VAL A 593 -24.20 22.73 5.14
N GLU A 594 -25.11 22.70 4.15
CA GLU A 594 -26.05 23.79 3.94
C GLU A 594 -26.89 24.00 5.19
N ALA A 595 -27.03 25.25 5.59
CA ALA A 595 -27.92 25.62 6.68
C ALA A 595 -29.38 25.44 6.23
N VAL A 596 -29.89 24.23 6.23
CA VAL A 596 -31.28 23.89 5.94
C VAL A 596 -32.01 23.77 7.29
N GLY A 597 -33.13 24.37 7.34
CA GLY A 597 -34.08 24.48 8.44
C GLY A 597 -34.44 23.17 9.15
N PRO A 598 -35.42 23.23 10.10
CA PRO A 598 -35.37 22.43 11.31
C PRO A 598 -35.57 20.93 11.11
N GLU A 599 -34.71 20.20 11.79
CA GLU A 599 -34.90 18.84 12.32
C GLU A 599 -35.23 17.68 11.32
N GLY A 600 -34.26 16.87 11.08
CA GLY A 600 -34.44 15.53 10.57
C GLY A 600 -33.41 14.56 11.12
N GLY A 601 -33.81 13.81 12.15
CA GLY A 601 -33.19 12.54 12.49
C GLY A 601 -32.09 12.58 13.55
N VAL A 602 -32.51 12.44 14.79
CA VAL A 602 -31.68 11.87 15.87
C VAL A 602 -31.17 10.53 15.40
N ALA A 603 -29.86 10.38 15.26
CA ALA A 603 -29.24 9.08 15.14
C ALA A 603 -29.55 8.28 16.40
N GLY A 604 -30.45 7.31 16.32
CA GLY A 604 -30.84 6.43 17.41
C GLY A 604 -29.62 5.61 17.86
N GLY A 605 -29.19 5.82 19.10
CA GLY A 605 -28.16 5.01 19.72
C GLY A 605 -28.61 3.56 19.80
N GLY A 606 -27.91 2.66 19.09
CA GLY A 606 -28.12 1.22 19.20
C GLY A 606 -27.75 0.37 17.99
N SER A 607 -27.47 0.96 16.83
CA SER A 607 -27.01 0.18 15.67
C SER A 607 -25.49 0.19 15.54
N LEU A 608 -24.95 -0.99 15.20
CA LEU A 608 -23.53 -1.20 14.88
C LEU A 608 -23.35 -1.00 13.38
N GLU A 609 -22.49 -0.07 13.03
CA GLU A 609 -22.19 0.28 11.64
C GLU A 609 -20.91 -0.36 11.16
N ALA A 610 -20.82 -0.61 9.84
CA ALA A 610 -19.61 -1.07 9.20
C ALA A 610 -18.53 0.04 9.22
N PRO A 611 -17.37 -0.19 9.85
CA PRO A 611 -16.29 0.81 9.89
C PRO A 611 -15.58 0.95 8.54
N MET A 612 -15.72 -0.03 7.65
CA MET A 612 -15.14 -0.05 6.31
C MET A 612 -16.09 -0.76 5.35
N PRO A 613 -16.00 -0.51 4.03
CA PRO A 613 -16.71 -1.30 3.05
C PRO A 613 -16.06 -2.70 2.94
N GLY A 614 -16.87 -3.73 2.63
CA GLY A 614 -16.39 -5.10 2.56
C GLY A 614 -17.47 -6.09 2.18
N VAL A 615 -17.16 -7.38 2.30
CA VAL A 615 -18.09 -8.49 2.15
C VAL A 615 -18.29 -9.16 3.49
N VAL A 616 -19.53 -9.46 3.86
CA VAL A 616 -19.84 -10.22 5.06
C VAL A 616 -19.46 -11.68 4.85
N ILE A 617 -18.47 -12.17 5.60
CA ILE A 617 -18.02 -13.58 5.49
C ILE A 617 -18.61 -14.50 6.57
N ASP A 618 -19.02 -13.93 7.71
CA ASP A 618 -19.66 -14.69 8.78
C ASP A 618 -20.63 -13.78 9.57
N VAL A 619 -21.77 -14.33 9.99
CA VAL A 619 -22.75 -13.68 10.87
C VAL A 619 -23.03 -14.62 12.02
N ARG A 620 -22.59 -14.23 13.24
CA ARG A 620 -22.69 -15.04 14.46
C ARG A 620 -23.84 -14.62 15.35
N ALA A 621 -24.34 -13.40 15.16
CA ALA A 621 -25.46 -12.89 15.90
C ALA A 621 -26.79 -13.42 15.34
N GLU A 622 -27.73 -13.76 16.24
CA GLU A 622 -29.10 -14.12 15.89
C GLU A 622 -30.07 -13.11 16.52
N ALA A 623 -31.11 -12.70 15.79
CA ALA A 623 -32.13 -11.80 16.32
C ALA A 623 -32.81 -12.41 17.56
N GLY A 624 -32.84 -11.66 18.66
CA GLY A 624 -33.30 -12.11 19.97
C GLY A 624 -32.25 -12.83 20.82
N GLY A 625 -31.01 -13.02 20.30
CA GLY A 625 -29.89 -13.61 21.05
C GLY A 625 -29.30 -12.66 22.07
N GLU A 626 -28.86 -13.17 23.23
CA GLU A 626 -28.11 -12.45 24.23
C GLU A 626 -26.64 -12.39 23.80
N VAL A 627 -25.98 -11.23 23.97
CA VAL A 627 -24.56 -11.01 23.64
C VAL A 627 -23.89 -10.29 24.80
N ALA A 628 -22.62 -10.63 25.04
CA ALA A 628 -21.77 -9.96 26.01
C ALA A 628 -20.87 -8.93 25.29
N GLU A 629 -20.38 -7.94 26.05
CA GLU A 629 -19.36 -7.00 25.55
C GLU A 629 -18.14 -7.79 25.03
N GLY A 630 -17.71 -7.48 23.79
CA GLY A 630 -16.59 -8.14 23.11
C GLY A 630 -16.97 -9.38 22.29
N ASP A 631 -18.21 -9.88 22.35
CA ASP A 631 -18.65 -11.00 21.50
C ASP A 631 -18.60 -10.59 20.02
N VAL A 632 -18.01 -11.47 19.18
CA VAL A 632 -17.98 -11.25 17.73
C VAL A 632 -19.34 -11.52 17.11
N LEU A 633 -19.93 -10.51 16.51
CA LEU A 633 -21.28 -10.53 15.94
C LEU A 633 -21.28 -10.74 14.42
N VAL A 634 -20.39 -10.07 13.72
CA VAL A 634 -20.21 -10.15 12.25
C VAL A 634 -18.72 -10.18 11.93
N VAL A 635 -18.35 -10.91 10.89
CA VAL A 635 -16.99 -10.88 10.35
C VAL A 635 -17.04 -10.35 8.91
N LEU A 636 -16.28 -9.33 8.64
CA LEU A 636 -16.15 -8.68 7.35
C LEU A 636 -14.83 -9.03 6.71
N GLU A 637 -14.79 -9.22 5.40
CA GLU A 637 -13.56 -9.28 4.61
C GLU A 637 -13.49 -8.08 3.68
N SER A 638 -12.33 -7.42 3.67
CA SER A 638 -12.01 -6.34 2.74
C SER A 638 -10.53 -6.43 2.37
N MET A 639 -10.21 -6.44 1.08
CA MET A 639 -8.83 -6.39 0.57
C MET A 639 -7.87 -7.35 1.29
N LYS A 640 -8.27 -8.62 1.48
CA LYS A 640 -7.49 -9.67 2.19
C LYS A 640 -7.37 -9.49 3.71
N MET A 641 -8.08 -8.54 4.30
CA MET A 641 -8.17 -8.36 5.76
C MET A 641 -9.52 -8.85 6.27
N GLU A 642 -9.49 -9.60 7.37
CA GLU A 642 -10.70 -9.96 8.12
C GLU A 642 -10.84 -9.03 9.31
N LEU A 643 -12.03 -8.45 9.48
CA LEU A 643 -12.39 -7.59 10.61
C LEU A 643 -13.58 -8.17 11.35
N SER A 644 -13.40 -8.41 12.64
CA SER A 644 -14.47 -8.86 13.53
C SER A 644 -15.18 -7.65 14.16
N ILE A 645 -16.47 -7.52 13.91
CA ILE A 645 -17.34 -6.53 14.56
C ILE A 645 -17.83 -7.14 15.87
N GLN A 646 -17.48 -6.49 16.96
CA GLN A 646 -17.78 -6.97 18.31
C GLN A 646 -18.90 -6.16 18.95
N SER A 647 -19.60 -6.77 19.91
CA SER A 647 -20.59 -6.06 20.72
C SER A 647 -19.90 -5.04 21.63
N PRO A 648 -20.32 -3.76 21.63
CA PRO A 648 -19.75 -2.72 22.49
C PRO A 648 -20.26 -2.80 23.95
N ARG A 649 -21.23 -3.67 24.25
CA ARG A 649 -21.86 -3.84 25.56
C ARG A 649 -22.63 -5.13 25.64
N ASP A 650 -22.96 -5.55 26.85
CA ASP A 650 -23.95 -6.61 27.07
C ASP A 650 -25.34 -6.16 26.57
N GLY A 651 -26.11 -7.08 26.01
CA GLY A 651 -27.44 -6.76 25.51
C GLY A 651 -28.10 -7.90 24.72
N VAL A 652 -29.20 -7.54 24.05
CA VAL A 652 -29.94 -8.45 23.17
C VAL A 652 -29.91 -7.90 21.76
N VAL A 653 -29.67 -8.73 20.78
CA VAL A 653 -29.71 -8.36 19.36
C VAL A 653 -31.16 -8.13 18.97
N ALA A 654 -31.51 -6.90 18.63
CA ALA A 654 -32.84 -6.55 18.14
C ALA A 654 -33.06 -7.04 16.71
N GLU A 655 -32.10 -6.79 15.84
CA GLU A 655 -32.19 -7.14 14.42
C GLU A 655 -30.80 -7.38 13.83
N VAL A 656 -30.71 -8.33 12.89
CA VAL A 656 -29.52 -8.56 12.04
C VAL A 656 -29.87 -8.04 10.65
N LEU A 657 -29.13 -7.05 10.17
CA LEU A 657 -29.46 -6.27 8.98
C LEU A 657 -28.66 -6.71 7.74
N VAL A 658 -27.77 -7.69 7.88
CA VAL A 658 -26.88 -8.14 6.79
C VAL A 658 -26.85 -9.67 6.72
N ALA A 659 -26.47 -10.19 5.56
CA ALA A 659 -26.33 -11.62 5.29
C ALA A 659 -24.94 -11.99 4.79
N VAL A 660 -24.52 -13.24 5.02
CA VAL A 660 -23.25 -13.77 4.50
C VAL A 660 -23.22 -13.67 2.96
N GLY A 661 -22.15 -13.12 2.43
CA GLY A 661 -21.95 -12.84 1.00
C GLY A 661 -22.46 -11.47 0.56
N GLU A 662 -23.07 -10.68 1.45
CA GLU A 662 -23.54 -9.34 1.14
C GLU A 662 -22.36 -8.36 1.07
N GLN A 663 -22.38 -7.50 0.05
CA GLN A 663 -21.44 -6.38 -0.07
C GLN A 663 -21.98 -5.18 0.68
N ILE A 664 -21.20 -4.63 1.61
CA ILE A 664 -21.60 -3.54 2.49
C ILE A 664 -20.75 -2.30 2.24
N ALA A 665 -21.35 -1.13 2.46
CA ALA A 665 -20.66 0.15 2.42
C ALA A 665 -20.22 0.59 3.83
N ARG A 666 -19.23 1.48 3.93
CA ARG A 666 -18.86 2.14 5.19
C ARG A 666 -20.07 2.89 5.76
N GLY A 667 -20.31 2.77 7.06
CA GLY A 667 -21.46 3.39 7.74
C GLY A 667 -22.77 2.63 7.55
N GLN A 668 -22.81 1.52 6.81
CA GLN A 668 -24.00 0.68 6.70
C GLN A 668 -24.27 -0.02 8.02
N ASN A 669 -25.53 0.02 8.49
CA ASN A 669 -25.95 -0.68 9.70
C ASN A 669 -25.88 -2.19 9.49
N LEU A 670 -25.22 -2.88 10.41
CA LEU A 670 -25.02 -4.33 10.40
C LEU A 670 -25.95 -5.06 11.37
N ILE A 671 -26.00 -4.55 12.59
CA ILE A 671 -26.78 -5.13 13.71
C ILE A 671 -27.37 -4.00 14.54
N ALA A 672 -28.61 -4.16 14.94
CA ALA A 672 -29.23 -3.32 15.95
C ALA A 672 -29.27 -4.07 17.29
N LEU A 673 -28.78 -3.43 18.36
CA LEU A 673 -28.94 -3.90 19.73
C LEU A 673 -30.18 -3.26 20.36
N ALA A 674 -30.92 -4.02 21.14
CA ALA A 674 -32.07 -3.53 21.89
C ALA A 674 -31.61 -2.43 22.87
N GLU A 675 -32.46 -1.39 23.04
CA GLU A 675 -32.20 -0.36 24.05
C GLU A 675 -32.14 -0.99 25.45
N PRO A 676 -31.21 -0.59 26.30
CA PRO A 676 -31.20 -1.05 27.70
C PRO A 676 -32.52 -0.67 28.36
N SER A 677 -33.22 -1.67 28.89
CA SER A 677 -34.46 -1.42 29.64
C SER A 677 -34.14 -0.52 30.83
N THR A 678 -34.58 0.73 30.79
CA THR A 678 -34.61 1.59 31.97
C THR A 678 -35.66 0.99 32.89
N GLU A 679 -35.24 0.18 33.88
CA GLU A 679 -36.11 -0.10 35.01
C GLU A 679 -36.39 1.23 35.72
N GLU A 680 -37.59 1.77 35.50
CA GLU A 680 -38.15 2.78 36.37
C GLU A 680 -38.26 2.19 37.78
N GLY A 681 -37.32 2.56 38.63
CA GLY A 681 -37.39 2.28 40.06
C GLY A 681 -38.62 2.95 40.67
N THR A 682 -39.72 2.20 40.75
CA THR A 682 -40.79 2.52 41.67
C THR A 682 -40.40 2.03 43.07
N GLY A 683 -39.98 2.93 43.94
CA GLY A 683 -39.74 2.74 45.34
C GLY A 683 -39.79 4.05 46.08
#